data_680b58cb55a75182447e6795380203a2
#
_entry.id   680b58cb55a75182447e6795380203a2
#
_cell.length_a   1.000
_cell.length_b   1.000
_cell.length_c   1.000
_cell.angle_alpha   90.00
_cell.angle_beta   90.00
_cell.angle_gamma   90.00
#
_symmetry.space_group_name_H-M   'P 1'
#
loop_
_entity.id
_entity.type
_entity.pdbx_description
1 polymer ?
#
loop_
_entity_poly.entity_id
_entity_poly.type
_entity_poly.pdbx_seq_one_letter_code
_entity_poly.pdbx_strand_id
1 'polypeptide(L)'
;MTTVDRPAYSVIGTRPVRPDGVEKVTGKAQYGADIHLPGLIHAKVLRSPHAHARILSIDTTGAEKYPGVLAVLTHKDLPTAADKMEELGESAVNLLEVSENILASQKVLYQGHAVAAVAAASPHVAELALAQIKVEYEVLPPVLDVRDAMRDDAPILNEARRTKTLMTREVGDKPSNIASYNKFEGGDIESAFADADVVVEREFTTKMVHQGYIEPHSSTGNWNSDGTLTIWTSTQGAFAVRGLVAEVLKLPVSHVKVVPMEIGGGFGGKTPIYLDPVVALLSKKTSRPVKASMNRAEVFEATGPTSGTYMKLKAAAKGDQLTAVQATLCYEAGAFPGSSVGAGSMTMLSPYNIDNFQINAYDVVVNKPKTAAYRAPGAPAAAFAIESVVDELARRQKIDPLEFRKANASHQGTRMVNGIAFPRIGNEEVVEAALNSPHYRSPIEGPNRGRGVASGYWFNGGMQSSVVVGVNTDGTINLIEGSVDIGGTRASLAMQLAETLGVDYDTIRPSVVDTDSIGHNDVTGGSRTTFASGLAVYEAGMDIRRQMVARAAKLWGVAEEDVVYESGVLKCTKDSTKELTFKEMAGQSARTGGPIAGKASLLARGAGGAFATHIVDVEVDPDTGKVTILRYTAVQDVGTAIHPSYVEGQIQGGAVQGIGWALNEEYFYDETGRLANASFLDYRMPTTLDVPNIDTILVEVPNPGHPYGVRGVGEVPIVPPLAAIANAIADATGHRFTDLPMSPRRVVEELNGLS
;
A
#
# COMPACT_ATOMS: atom_id res chain seq x y z
N MET A 1 -9.58 -2.35 30.53
CA MET A 1 -9.84 -1.23 29.61
C MET A 1 -9.47 0.05 30.34
N THR A 2 -8.33 0.62 30.02
CA THR A 2 -7.99 1.98 30.47
C THR A 2 -8.81 2.93 29.61
N THR A 3 -9.95 3.38 30.13
CA THR A 3 -10.77 4.41 29.51
C THR A 3 -10.00 5.73 29.61
N VAL A 4 -9.35 6.13 28.54
CA VAL A 4 -9.02 7.53 28.31
C VAL A 4 -10.36 8.25 28.21
N ASP A 5 -10.56 9.36 28.94
CA ASP A 5 -11.76 10.20 28.83
C ASP A 5 -11.95 10.59 27.35
N ARG A 6 -12.94 9.98 26.69
CA ARG A 6 -13.25 10.26 25.28
C ARG A 6 -14.28 11.38 25.20
N PRO A 7 -14.12 12.30 24.25
CA PRO A 7 -15.26 13.12 23.84
C PRO A 7 -16.40 12.19 23.42
N ALA A 8 -17.61 12.46 23.89
CA ALA A 8 -18.78 11.72 23.44
C ALA A 8 -19.13 12.18 22.01
N TYR A 9 -18.73 11.40 21.01
CA TYR A 9 -19.11 11.63 19.62
C TYR A 9 -20.53 11.11 19.36
N SER A 10 -21.22 11.75 18.43
CA SER A 10 -22.58 11.36 18.02
C SER A 10 -22.58 10.39 16.84
N VAL A 11 -21.61 10.50 15.95
CA VAL A 11 -21.48 9.73 14.71
C VAL A 11 -20.21 8.88 14.69
N ILE A 12 -19.08 9.47 15.05
CA ILE A 12 -17.80 8.77 15.13
C ILE A 12 -17.89 7.63 16.15
N GLY A 13 -17.38 6.44 15.78
CA GLY A 13 -17.45 5.23 16.60
C GLY A 13 -18.72 4.40 16.40
N THR A 14 -19.68 4.90 15.60
CA THR A 14 -20.87 4.12 15.19
C THR A 14 -20.55 3.24 13.97
N ARG A 15 -21.55 2.46 13.50
CA ARG A 15 -21.39 1.49 12.40
C ARG A 15 -22.45 1.70 11.30
N PRO A 16 -22.52 2.88 10.65
CA PRO A 16 -23.49 3.13 9.60
C PRO A 16 -23.21 2.27 8.35
N VAL A 17 -24.26 2.07 7.55
CA VAL A 17 -24.12 1.37 6.26
C VAL A 17 -23.30 2.24 5.30
N ARG A 18 -22.39 1.63 4.56
CA ARG A 18 -21.57 2.36 3.58
C ARG A 18 -22.42 2.90 2.42
N PRO A 19 -22.17 4.13 1.94
CA PRO A 19 -23.02 4.78 0.95
C PRO A 19 -22.96 4.16 -0.44
N ASP A 20 -21.84 3.51 -0.78
CA ASP A 20 -21.57 2.85 -2.08
C ASP A 20 -21.82 1.33 -2.04
N GLY A 21 -22.29 0.78 -0.93
CA GLY A 21 -22.44 -0.67 -0.74
C GLY A 21 -23.48 -1.30 -1.67
N VAL A 22 -24.62 -0.63 -1.88
CA VAL A 22 -25.72 -1.12 -2.72
C VAL A 22 -25.25 -1.31 -4.18
N GLU A 23 -24.54 -0.33 -4.72
CA GLU A 23 -24.06 -0.41 -6.11
C GLU A 23 -23.07 -1.57 -6.30
N LYS A 24 -22.19 -1.82 -5.32
CA LYS A 24 -21.21 -2.91 -5.34
C LYS A 24 -21.89 -4.29 -5.29
N VAL A 25 -22.83 -4.51 -4.38
CA VAL A 25 -23.47 -5.83 -4.21
C VAL A 25 -24.55 -6.10 -5.25
N THR A 26 -25.03 -5.11 -6.00
CA THR A 26 -26.00 -5.26 -7.08
C THR A 26 -25.36 -5.25 -8.47
N GLY A 27 -24.03 -5.13 -8.58
CA GLY A 27 -23.31 -5.10 -9.84
C GLY A 27 -23.48 -3.81 -10.64
N LYS A 28 -23.89 -2.71 -10.01
CA LYS A 28 -24.05 -1.39 -10.64
C LYS A 28 -22.80 -0.52 -10.55
N ALA A 29 -21.89 -0.84 -9.64
CA ALA A 29 -20.61 -0.16 -9.52
C ALA A 29 -19.80 -0.34 -10.80
N GLN A 30 -19.16 0.76 -11.28
CA GLN A 30 -18.43 0.79 -12.54
C GLN A 30 -16.93 0.65 -12.28
N TYR A 31 -16.35 -0.46 -12.72
CA TYR A 31 -14.92 -0.74 -12.66
C TYR A 31 -14.23 -0.37 -13.97
N GLY A 32 -12.90 -0.40 -14.00
CA GLY A 32 -12.13 0.00 -15.18
C GLY A 32 -12.49 -0.74 -16.47
N ALA A 33 -12.84 -2.04 -16.37
CA ALA A 33 -13.23 -2.85 -17.51
C ALA A 33 -14.66 -2.56 -18.04
N ASP A 34 -15.53 -1.94 -17.21
CA ASP A 34 -16.94 -1.72 -17.53
C ASP A 34 -17.20 -0.49 -18.41
N ILE A 35 -16.18 0.32 -18.69
CA ILE A 35 -16.31 1.53 -19.48
C ILE A 35 -16.73 1.20 -20.93
N HIS A 36 -17.80 1.83 -21.38
CA HIS A 36 -18.30 1.77 -22.75
C HIS A 36 -18.43 3.16 -23.34
N LEU A 37 -17.75 3.41 -24.46
CA LEU A 37 -17.78 4.67 -25.18
C LEU A 37 -18.18 4.42 -26.65
N PRO A 38 -18.88 5.37 -27.29
CA PRO A 38 -19.17 5.27 -28.73
C PRO A 38 -17.88 5.11 -29.54
N GLY A 39 -17.85 4.11 -30.41
CA GLY A 39 -16.68 3.85 -31.25
C GLY A 39 -15.49 3.19 -30.54
N LEU A 40 -15.67 2.72 -29.30
CA LEU A 40 -14.64 2.04 -28.52
C LEU A 40 -14.04 0.85 -29.31
N ILE A 41 -12.71 0.80 -29.31
CA ILE A 41 -11.91 -0.32 -29.81
C ILE A 41 -11.04 -0.90 -28.70
N HIS A 42 -10.40 -2.03 -28.95
CA HIS A 42 -9.72 -2.80 -27.93
C HIS A 42 -8.24 -2.95 -28.24
N ALA A 43 -7.42 -2.87 -27.19
CA ALA A 43 -5.99 -3.09 -27.30
C ALA A 43 -5.54 -4.34 -26.52
N LYS A 44 -4.47 -4.96 -27.04
CA LYS A 44 -3.70 -6.02 -26.38
C LYS A 44 -2.22 -5.71 -26.50
N VAL A 45 -1.43 -6.20 -25.52
CA VAL A 45 0.00 -5.94 -25.40
C VAL A 45 0.77 -7.21 -25.67
N LEU A 46 1.75 -7.15 -26.59
CA LEU A 46 2.73 -8.22 -26.82
C LEU A 46 3.78 -8.18 -25.71
N ARG A 47 3.98 -9.32 -25.07
CA ARG A 47 4.89 -9.46 -23.95
C ARG A 47 6.05 -10.39 -24.31
N SER A 48 7.23 -10.10 -23.75
CA SER A 48 8.42 -10.92 -23.93
C SER A 48 8.24 -12.31 -23.31
N PRO A 49 8.62 -13.38 -24.03
CA PRO A 49 8.73 -14.72 -23.47
C PRO A 49 10.03 -14.92 -22.68
N HIS A 50 10.98 -13.99 -22.77
CA HIS A 50 12.32 -14.08 -22.19
C HIS A 50 12.47 -13.18 -20.97
N ALA A 51 13.16 -13.66 -19.96
CA ALA A 51 13.48 -12.88 -18.77
C ALA A 51 14.62 -11.86 -19.01
N HIS A 52 15.55 -12.16 -19.93
CA HIS A 52 16.63 -11.25 -20.29
C HIS A 52 17.03 -11.47 -21.75
N ALA A 53 16.81 -10.48 -22.60
CA ALA A 53 17.23 -10.55 -24.00
C ALA A 53 17.42 -9.14 -24.60
N ARG A 54 18.31 -9.01 -25.58
CA ARG A 54 18.33 -7.82 -26.46
C ARG A 54 17.29 -7.97 -27.54
N ILE A 55 16.61 -6.88 -27.87
CA ILE A 55 15.71 -6.79 -29.00
C ILE A 55 16.55 -6.40 -30.21
N LEU A 56 16.72 -7.32 -31.18
CA LEU A 56 17.45 -7.06 -32.42
C LEU A 56 16.57 -6.37 -33.46
N SER A 57 15.29 -6.84 -33.58
CA SER A 57 14.31 -6.23 -34.49
C SER A 57 12.88 -6.49 -34.01
N ILE A 58 11.96 -5.59 -34.40
CA ILE A 58 10.50 -5.76 -34.25
C ILE A 58 9.88 -5.47 -35.61
N ASP A 59 9.31 -6.51 -36.25
CA ASP A 59 8.56 -6.38 -37.49
C ASP A 59 7.05 -6.42 -37.20
N THR A 60 6.39 -5.29 -37.35
CA THR A 60 4.93 -5.11 -37.13
C THR A 60 4.11 -5.27 -38.39
N THR A 61 4.74 -5.46 -39.56
CA THR A 61 4.09 -5.42 -40.90
C THR A 61 2.93 -6.42 -41.00
N GLY A 62 3.07 -7.60 -40.44
CA GLY A 62 2.02 -8.64 -40.40
C GLY A 62 0.79 -8.20 -39.62
N ALA A 63 1.01 -7.62 -38.44
CA ALA A 63 -0.07 -7.13 -37.60
C ALA A 63 -0.78 -5.90 -38.20
N GLU A 64 -0.05 -4.98 -38.77
CA GLU A 64 -0.62 -3.78 -39.41
C GLU A 64 -1.56 -4.11 -40.57
N LYS A 65 -1.27 -5.20 -41.29
CA LYS A 65 -2.09 -5.69 -42.43
C LYS A 65 -3.21 -6.64 -41.99
N TYR A 66 -3.26 -7.03 -40.74
CA TYR A 66 -4.26 -7.99 -40.27
C TYR A 66 -5.66 -7.37 -40.27
N PRO A 67 -6.69 -8.05 -40.86
CA PRO A 67 -8.03 -7.49 -40.98
C PRO A 67 -8.62 -7.11 -39.62
N GLY A 68 -9.06 -5.83 -39.51
CA GLY A 68 -9.65 -5.30 -38.28
C GLY A 68 -8.66 -4.66 -37.29
N VAL A 69 -7.35 -4.65 -37.61
CA VAL A 69 -6.35 -3.85 -36.90
C VAL A 69 -6.43 -2.40 -37.35
N LEU A 70 -6.37 -1.47 -36.39
CA LEU A 70 -6.43 -0.04 -36.64
C LEU A 70 -5.11 0.68 -36.33
N ALA A 71 -4.33 0.19 -35.37
CA ALA A 71 -3.00 0.72 -35.06
C ALA A 71 -2.13 -0.32 -34.35
N VAL A 72 -0.81 -0.16 -34.53
CA VAL A 72 0.21 -0.89 -33.78
C VAL A 72 1.14 0.14 -33.13
N LEU A 73 1.61 -0.16 -31.91
CA LEU A 73 2.61 0.62 -31.16
C LEU A 73 3.84 -0.23 -30.86
N THR A 74 4.98 0.44 -30.88
CA THR A 74 6.25 -0.02 -30.30
C THR A 74 6.86 1.13 -29.48
N HIS A 75 8.00 0.91 -28.82
CA HIS A 75 8.73 1.97 -28.09
C HIS A 75 9.04 3.22 -28.95
N LYS A 76 9.13 3.07 -30.30
CA LYS A 76 9.37 4.19 -31.23
C LYS A 76 8.26 5.23 -31.25
N ASP A 77 7.07 4.85 -30.79
CA ASP A 77 5.91 5.75 -30.71
C ASP A 77 5.86 6.53 -29.38
N LEU A 78 6.63 6.11 -28.39
CA LEU A 78 6.80 6.85 -27.13
C LEU A 78 7.72 8.05 -27.33
N PRO A 79 7.39 9.22 -26.77
CA PRO A 79 8.33 10.33 -26.69
C PRO A 79 9.58 9.93 -25.93
N THR A 80 10.76 10.42 -26.37
CA THR A 80 12.01 10.17 -25.66
C THR A 80 11.93 10.69 -24.22
N ALA A 81 11.97 9.80 -23.25
CA ALA A 81 11.90 10.16 -21.85
C ALA A 81 13.22 10.81 -21.38
N ALA A 82 13.10 11.74 -20.41
CA ALA A 82 14.26 12.30 -19.73
C ALA A 82 14.74 11.35 -18.61
N ASP A 83 16.06 11.28 -18.41
CA ASP A 83 16.64 10.66 -17.22
C ASP A 83 16.47 11.63 -16.02
N LYS A 84 15.28 11.63 -15.44
CA LYS A 84 14.85 12.56 -14.39
C LYS A 84 14.02 11.80 -13.34
N MET A 85 14.28 12.08 -12.07
CA MET A 85 13.42 11.61 -10.98
C MET A 85 12.16 12.49 -10.86
N GLU A 86 11.02 11.85 -10.67
CA GLU A 86 9.73 12.49 -10.44
C GLU A 86 9.14 11.98 -9.13
N GLU A 87 8.69 12.90 -8.27
CA GLU A 87 8.10 12.58 -6.96
C GLU A 87 6.60 12.31 -7.11
N LEU A 88 6.13 11.22 -6.52
CA LEU A 88 4.74 10.76 -6.59
C LEU A 88 4.06 10.68 -5.21
N GLY A 89 4.49 11.50 -4.26
CA GLY A 89 4.00 11.49 -2.89
C GLY A 89 4.68 10.44 -2.01
N GLU A 90 4.37 9.16 -2.20
CA GLU A 90 4.98 8.05 -1.41
C GLU A 90 6.34 7.61 -1.93
N SER A 91 6.63 7.81 -3.20
CA SER A 91 7.86 7.34 -3.85
C SER A 91 8.30 8.28 -4.96
N ALA A 92 9.57 8.18 -5.33
CA ALA A 92 10.11 8.81 -6.52
C ALA A 92 10.44 7.75 -7.58
N VAL A 93 10.17 8.06 -8.85
CA VAL A 93 10.45 7.18 -9.99
C VAL A 93 11.31 7.89 -11.03
N ASN A 94 12.12 7.14 -11.76
CA ASN A 94 12.88 7.68 -12.90
C ASN A 94 12.00 7.58 -14.15
N LEU A 95 11.76 8.70 -14.85
CA LEU A 95 10.89 8.74 -16.03
C LEU A 95 11.39 7.90 -17.20
N LEU A 96 12.72 7.80 -17.41
CA LEU A 96 13.29 6.94 -18.42
C LEU A 96 12.98 5.46 -18.11
N GLU A 97 13.15 5.04 -16.86
CA GLU A 97 12.86 3.67 -16.42
C GLU A 97 11.36 3.36 -16.48
N VAL A 98 10.50 4.32 -16.17
CA VAL A 98 9.04 4.19 -16.36
C VAL A 98 8.71 3.98 -17.84
N SER A 99 9.29 4.78 -18.75
CA SER A 99 9.09 4.66 -20.19
C SER A 99 9.55 3.31 -20.73
N GLU A 100 10.73 2.84 -20.31
CA GLU A 100 11.26 1.52 -20.67
C GLU A 100 10.39 0.37 -20.15
N ASN A 101 9.79 0.51 -18.96
CA ASN A 101 8.88 -0.49 -18.39
C ASN A 101 7.51 -0.52 -19.10
N ILE A 102 7.08 0.58 -19.71
CA ILE A 102 5.85 0.65 -20.52
C ILE A 102 6.00 -0.09 -21.84
N LEU A 103 7.09 0.14 -22.57
CA LEU A 103 7.46 -0.57 -23.80
C LEU A 103 8.97 -0.63 -23.92
N ALA A 104 9.52 -1.83 -23.89
CA ALA A 104 10.95 -2.09 -23.98
C ALA A 104 11.55 -1.59 -25.28
N SER A 105 12.66 -0.81 -25.20
CA SER A 105 13.35 -0.26 -26.37
C SER A 105 14.45 -1.16 -26.91
N GLN A 106 15.42 -1.53 -26.07
CA GLN A 106 16.63 -2.26 -26.46
C GLN A 106 16.75 -3.64 -25.82
N LYS A 107 16.26 -3.76 -24.58
CA LYS A 107 16.31 -5.01 -23.80
C LYS A 107 14.97 -5.30 -23.16
N VAL A 108 14.58 -6.56 -23.17
CA VAL A 108 13.57 -7.06 -22.25
C VAL A 108 14.31 -7.55 -20.99
N LEU A 109 13.80 -7.19 -19.83
CA LEU A 109 14.47 -7.39 -18.55
C LEU A 109 13.71 -8.33 -17.60
N TYR A 110 12.54 -8.82 -18.01
CA TYR A 110 11.77 -9.86 -17.33
C TYR A 110 10.78 -10.52 -18.31
N GLN A 111 10.40 -11.76 -18.04
CA GLN A 111 9.32 -12.43 -18.75
C GLN A 111 7.99 -11.67 -18.47
N GLY A 112 7.28 -11.29 -19.53
CA GLY A 112 6.10 -10.44 -19.42
C GLY A 112 6.35 -8.95 -19.70
N HIS A 113 7.62 -8.52 -19.90
CA HIS A 113 7.95 -7.15 -20.29
C HIS A 113 7.28 -6.79 -21.62
N ALA A 114 6.56 -5.67 -21.65
CA ALA A 114 5.83 -5.24 -22.84
C ALA A 114 6.78 -4.81 -23.97
N VAL A 115 6.48 -5.21 -25.21
CA VAL A 115 7.33 -4.95 -26.40
C VAL A 115 6.57 -4.17 -27.46
N ALA A 116 5.30 -4.50 -27.67
CA ALA A 116 4.44 -3.84 -28.65
C ALA A 116 2.97 -3.90 -28.19
N ALA A 117 2.10 -3.12 -28.83
CA ALA A 117 0.68 -3.19 -28.58
C ALA A 117 -0.11 -3.05 -29.88
N VAL A 118 -1.29 -3.68 -29.96
CA VAL A 118 -2.19 -3.64 -31.11
C VAL A 118 -3.56 -3.13 -30.67
N ALA A 119 -4.13 -2.16 -31.41
CA ALA A 119 -5.52 -1.77 -31.29
C ALA A 119 -6.32 -2.30 -32.47
N ALA A 120 -7.45 -2.97 -32.17
CA ALA A 120 -8.30 -3.61 -33.18
C ALA A 120 -9.79 -3.48 -32.83
N ALA A 121 -10.65 -3.86 -33.77
CA ALA A 121 -12.10 -3.76 -33.67
C ALA A 121 -12.68 -4.62 -32.51
N SER A 122 -11.96 -5.66 -32.07
CA SER A 122 -12.34 -6.49 -30.93
C SER A 122 -11.10 -7.02 -30.19
N PRO A 123 -11.25 -7.45 -28.92
CA PRO A 123 -10.13 -8.04 -28.17
C PRO A 123 -9.54 -9.27 -28.87
N HIS A 124 -10.39 -10.10 -29.48
CA HIS A 124 -9.98 -11.31 -30.17
C HIS A 124 -9.13 -10.98 -31.43
N VAL A 125 -9.55 -10.00 -32.23
CA VAL A 125 -8.75 -9.55 -33.38
C VAL A 125 -7.40 -8.98 -32.92
N ALA A 126 -7.37 -8.20 -31.84
CA ALA A 126 -6.12 -7.68 -31.28
C ALA A 126 -5.17 -8.81 -30.87
N GLU A 127 -5.69 -9.86 -30.22
CA GLU A 127 -4.91 -11.02 -29.77
C GLU A 127 -4.34 -11.83 -30.94
N LEU A 128 -5.15 -12.10 -31.99
CA LEU A 128 -4.68 -12.79 -33.21
C LEU A 128 -3.64 -11.97 -33.96
N ALA A 129 -3.78 -10.65 -33.97
CA ALA A 129 -2.84 -9.77 -34.63
C ALA A 129 -1.49 -9.66 -33.88
N LEU A 130 -1.48 -9.79 -32.54
CA LEU A 130 -0.21 -9.86 -31.78
C LEU A 130 0.68 -11.02 -32.27
N ALA A 131 0.10 -12.16 -32.61
CA ALA A 131 0.84 -13.32 -33.13
C ALA A 131 1.48 -13.08 -34.52
N GLN A 132 1.12 -11.98 -35.20
CA GLN A 132 1.74 -11.59 -36.47
C GLN A 132 2.94 -10.66 -36.31
N ILE A 133 3.21 -10.16 -35.09
CA ILE A 133 4.39 -9.36 -34.80
C ILE A 133 5.56 -10.32 -34.60
N LYS A 134 6.64 -10.11 -35.37
CA LYS A 134 7.87 -10.89 -35.24
C LYS A 134 8.91 -10.07 -34.49
N VAL A 135 9.43 -10.65 -33.40
CA VAL A 135 10.51 -10.05 -32.62
C VAL A 135 11.72 -10.98 -32.66
N GLU A 136 12.86 -10.46 -33.06
CA GLU A 136 14.15 -11.17 -33.00
C GLU A 136 14.84 -10.80 -31.70
N TYR A 137 15.23 -11.82 -30.95
CA TYR A 137 15.91 -11.68 -29.68
C TYR A 137 17.28 -12.32 -29.66
N GLU A 138 18.25 -11.66 -29.04
CA GLU A 138 19.49 -12.27 -28.54
C GLU A 138 19.29 -12.57 -27.05
N VAL A 139 19.05 -13.84 -26.71
CA VAL A 139 18.78 -14.25 -25.32
C VAL A 139 20.06 -14.13 -24.49
N LEU A 140 19.93 -13.52 -23.30
CA LEU A 140 21.01 -13.30 -22.35
C LEU A 140 20.76 -14.12 -21.08
N PRO A 141 21.81 -14.46 -20.30
CA PRO A 141 21.63 -15.11 -19.01
C PRO A 141 20.84 -14.21 -18.04
N PRO A 142 19.75 -14.72 -17.42
CA PRO A 142 19.04 -13.96 -16.42
C PRO A 142 19.71 -14.05 -15.05
N VAL A 143 19.55 -13.02 -14.23
CA VAL A 143 19.92 -12.98 -12.81
C VAL A 143 18.64 -12.90 -11.99
N LEU A 144 18.34 -13.95 -11.20
CA LEU A 144 17.06 -14.15 -10.55
C LEU A 144 17.10 -14.09 -9.01
N ASP A 145 18.28 -14.18 -8.41
CA ASP A 145 18.46 -14.10 -6.95
C ASP A 145 19.26 -12.85 -6.58
N VAL A 146 18.87 -12.21 -5.50
CA VAL A 146 19.51 -10.97 -5.03
C VAL A 146 20.99 -11.16 -4.69
N ARG A 147 21.38 -12.33 -4.14
CA ARG A 147 22.78 -12.63 -3.78
C ARG A 147 23.64 -12.80 -5.02
N ASP A 148 23.12 -13.50 -6.03
CA ASP A 148 23.80 -13.67 -7.32
C ASP A 148 23.95 -12.33 -8.05
N ALA A 149 22.93 -11.47 -8.00
CA ALA A 149 22.95 -10.14 -8.61
C ALA A 149 24.02 -9.21 -7.99
N MET A 150 24.37 -9.43 -6.74
CA MET A 150 25.38 -8.63 -6.02
C MET A 150 26.82 -9.10 -6.23
N ARG A 151 27.06 -10.22 -6.90
CA ARG A 151 28.40 -10.72 -7.18
C ARG A 151 29.13 -9.85 -8.20
N ASP A 152 30.45 -9.76 -8.10
CA ASP A 152 31.26 -8.98 -9.03
C ASP A 152 31.25 -9.53 -10.48
N ASP A 153 30.97 -10.82 -10.65
CA ASP A 153 30.90 -11.52 -11.96
C ASP A 153 29.43 -11.66 -12.47
N ALA A 154 28.46 -11.07 -11.80
CA ALA A 154 27.05 -11.15 -12.19
C ALA A 154 26.78 -10.50 -13.55
N PRO A 155 25.92 -11.10 -14.41
CA PRO A 155 25.42 -10.43 -15.60
C PRO A 155 24.76 -9.08 -15.23
N ILE A 156 25.15 -8.01 -15.92
CA ILE A 156 24.65 -6.66 -15.66
C ILE A 156 23.38 -6.40 -16.47
N LEU A 157 22.30 -6.03 -15.78
CA LEU A 157 21.03 -5.71 -16.43
C LEU A 157 21.10 -4.41 -17.23
N ASN A 158 21.76 -3.39 -16.68
CA ASN A 158 21.94 -2.08 -17.30
C ASN A 158 23.37 -1.59 -17.12
N GLU A 159 24.12 -1.52 -18.21
CA GLU A 159 25.53 -1.16 -18.25
C GLU A 159 25.80 0.31 -17.86
N ALA A 160 24.78 1.17 -17.93
CA ALA A 160 24.89 2.56 -17.51
C ALA A 160 24.67 2.75 -15.99
N ARG A 161 24.07 1.77 -15.31
CA ARG A 161 23.74 1.90 -13.88
C ARG A 161 24.98 1.83 -13.00
N ARG A 162 25.01 2.68 -11.99
CA ARG A 162 26.03 2.74 -10.95
C ARG A 162 25.37 2.70 -9.58
N THR A 163 26.01 2.10 -8.58
CA THR A 163 25.54 2.12 -7.21
C THR A 163 25.56 3.55 -6.67
N LYS A 164 24.43 3.99 -6.09
CA LYS A 164 24.31 5.29 -5.41
C LYS A 164 24.32 5.07 -3.89
N THR A 165 25.25 5.68 -3.18
CA THR A 165 25.26 5.71 -1.72
C THR A 165 24.38 6.88 -1.27
N LEU A 166 23.21 6.60 -0.65
CA LEU A 166 22.20 7.62 -0.41
C LEU A 166 22.63 8.66 0.63
N MET A 167 23.35 8.25 1.68
CA MET A 167 23.80 9.17 2.74
C MET A 167 24.85 10.15 2.23
N THR A 168 25.89 9.67 1.51
CA THR A 168 27.01 10.51 1.04
C THR A 168 26.75 11.09 -0.35
N ARG A 169 25.74 10.60 -1.07
CA ARG A 169 25.42 10.91 -2.47
C ARG A 169 26.53 10.51 -3.47
N GLU A 170 27.44 9.66 -3.04
CA GLU A 170 28.49 9.11 -3.89
C GLU A 170 27.89 8.17 -4.93
N VAL A 171 28.50 8.15 -6.11
CA VAL A 171 28.15 7.27 -7.22
C VAL A 171 29.35 6.41 -7.55
N GLY A 172 29.16 5.09 -7.60
CA GLY A 172 30.20 4.14 -7.96
C GLY A 172 30.74 4.37 -9.38
N ASP A 173 31.91 3.87 -9.64
CA ASP A 173 32.67 4.03 -10.92
C ASP A 173 32.39 2.92 -11.94
N LYS A 174 31.93 1.74 -11.50
CA LYS A 174 31.66 0.58 -12.36
C LYS A 174 30.18 0.26 -12.49
N PRO A 175 29.74 -0.40 -13.58
CA PRO A 175 28.39 -0.94 -13.71
C PRO A 175 28.02 -1.86 -12.52
N SER A 176 26.77 -1.78 -12.05
CA SER A 176 26.34 -2.55 -10.90
C SER A 176 24.84 -2.87 -10.95
N ASN A 177 24.46 -4.07 -10.49
CA ASN A 177 23.08 -4.42 -10.21
C ASN A 177 22.61 -3.88 -8.84
N ILE A 178 23.53 -3.46 -7.97
CA ILE A 178 23.18 -2.71 -6.75
C ILE A 178 22.84 -1.30 -7.18
N ALA A 179 21.56 -0.95 -7.15
CA ALA A 179 21.08 0.37 -7.55
C ALA A 179 21.38 1.43 -6.49
N SER A 180 21.14 1.11 -5.22
CA SER A 180 21.48 2.00 -4.12
C SER A 180 21.89 1.24 -2.86
N TYR A 181 22.63 1.94 -2.01
CA TYR A 181 23.03 1.54 -0.68
C TYR A 181 22.70 2.64 0.32
N ASN A 182 22.19 2.26 1.46
CA ASN A 182 21.97 3.15 2.59
C ASN A 182 22.43 2.51 3.89
N LYS A 183 22.88 3.31 4.85
CA LYS A 183 23.33 2.86 6.17
C LYS A 183 22.65 3.68 7.25
N PHE A 184 22.13 2.99 8.27
CA PHE A 184 21.70 3.62 9.52
C PHE A 184 22.54 3.05 10.65
N GLU A 185 22.99 3.89 11.56
CA GLU A 185 23.79 3.47 12.70
C GLU A 185 23.57 4.38 13.92
N GLY A 186 23.70 3.79 15.11
CA GLY A 186 23.60 4.48 16.39
C GLY A 186 24.36 3.75 17.48
N GLY A 187 24.76 4.48 18.52
CA GLY A 187 25.43 3.95 19.71
C GLY A 187 26.79 3.30 19.46
N ASP A 188 27.20 2.43 20.39
CA ASP A 188 28.44 1.61 20.32
C ASP A 188 28.05 0.14 20.24
N ILE A 189 27.90 -0.34 19.02
CA ILE A 189 27.41 -1.70 18.74
C ILE A 189 28.44 -2.76 19.15
N GLU A 190 29.73 -2.51 19.03
CA GLU A 190 30.80 -3.43 19.36
C GLU A 190 30.82 -3.72 20.88
N SER A 191 30.79 -2.65 21.68
CA SER A 191 30.72 -2.75 23.14
C SER A 191 29.43 -3.43 23.59
N ALA A 192 28.30 -3.13 22.96
CA ALA A 192 27.01 -3.73 23.31
C ALA A 192 26.95 -5.23 23.01
N PHE A 193 27.58 -5.70 21.93
CA PHE A 193 27.72 -7.14 21.66
C PHE A 193 28.68 -7.83 22.64
N ALA A 194 29.77 -7.17 23.05
CA ALA A 194 30.73 -7.74 23.98
C ALA A 194 30.17 -7.92 25.39
N ASP A 195 29.22 -7.07 25.82
CA ASP A 195 28.60 -7.08 27.16
C ASP A 195 27.30 -7.93 27.23
N ALA A 196 26.91 -8.58 26.14
CA ALA A 196 25.66 -9.31 26.05
C ALA A 196 25.72 -10.70 26.72
N ASP A 197 24.61 -11.13 27.34
CA ASP A 197 24.45 -12.50 27.86
C ASP A 197 24.15 -13.51 26.75
N VAL A 198 23.37 -13.11 25.75
CA VAL A 198 22.97 -13.94 24.61
C VAL A 198 23.09 -13.16 23.32
N VAL A 199 23.66 -13.80 22.30
CA VAL A 199 23.71 -13.31 20.93
C VAL A 199 23.08 -14.34 20.01
N VAL A 200 22.21 -13.86 19.10
CA VAL A 200 21.58 -14.67 18.05
C VAL A 200 21.97 -14.08 16.69
N GLU A 201 22.42 -14.93 15.78
CA GLU A 201 22.69 -14.57 14.39
C GLU A 201 21.93 -15.50 13.46
N ARG A 202 21.18 -14.95 12.49
CA ARG A 202 20.36 -15.69 11.52
C ARG A 202 20.37 -15.03 10.16
N GLU A 203 20.16 -15.84 9.13
CA GLU A 203 19.89 -15.40 7.77
C GLU A 203 18.44 -15.72 7.41
N PHE A 204 17.78 -14.83 6.69
CA PHE A 204 16.39 -14.95 6.32
C PHE A 204 16.21 -14.71 4.83
N THR A 205 15.29 -15.46 4.21
CA THR A 205 14.87 -15.20 2.83
C THR A 205 13.35 -15.12 2.70
N THR A 206 12.89 -14.23 1.81
CA THR A 206 11.49 -14.21 1.38
C THR A 206 11.41 -14.20 -0.13
N LYS A 207 10.41 -14.88 -0.68
CA LYS A 207 10.12 -14.82 -2.12
C LYS A 207 9.32 -13.58 -2.45
N MET A 208 9.32 -13.17 -3.72
CA MET A 208 8.35 -12.21 -4.23
C MET A 208 6.95 -12.77 -4.09
N VAL A 209 6.00 -11.94 -3.68
CA VAL A 209 4.56 -12.25 -3.65
C VAL A 209 3.77 -11.12 -4.28
N HIS A 210 2.64 -11.47 -4.88
CA HIS A 210 1.73 -10.52 -5.49
C HIS A 210 0.69 -10.03 -4.48
N GLN A 211 0.16 -8.82 -4.67
CA GLN A 211 -0.89 -8.23 -3.81
C GLN A 211 -2.23 -8.98 -3.88
N GLY A 212 -2.39 -9.86 -4.85
CA GLY A 212 -3.55 -10.76 -4.96
C GLY A 212 -4.89 -10.07 -5.23
N TYR A 213 -4.91 -8.82 -5.73
CA TYR A 213 -6.15 -8.14 -6.05
C TYR A 213 -6.95 -8.86 -7.14
N ILE A 214 -8.27 -8.97 -6.94
CA ILE A 214 -9.17 -9.73 -7.83
C ILE A 214 -9.41 -9.00 -9.15
N GLU A 215 -9.60 -7.67 -9.12
CA GLU A 215 -9.77 -6.87 -10.32
C GLU A 215 -8.45 -6.72 -11.09
N PRO A 216 -8.33 -7.20 -12.35
CA PRO A 216 -7.16 -6.94 -13.19
C PRO A 216 -7.01 -5.45 -13.50
N HIS A 217 -5.81 -5.04 -13.93
CA HIS A 217 -5.61 -3.69 -14.47
C HIS A 217 -6.43 -3.48 -15.74
N SER A 218 -7.12 -2.34 -15.81
CA SER A 218 -7.84 -1.89 -16.99
C SER A 218 -7.72 -0.38 -17.14
N SER A 219 -7.47 0.07 -18.36
CA SER A 219 -7.40 1.48 -18.72
C SER A 219 -8.10 1.73 -20.05
N THR A 220 -8.83 2.86 -20.15
CA THR A 220 -9.47 3.33 -21.37
C THR A 220 -9.00 4.75 -21.63
N GLY A 221 -8.38 4.99 -22.79
CA GLY A 221 -7.92 6.30 -23.21
C GLY A 221 -8.80 6.87 -24.35
N ASN A 222 -9.12 8.16 -24.27
CA ASN A 222 -9.78 8.88 -25.32
C ASN A 222 -9.05 10.20 -25.59
N TRP A 223 -8.35 10.27 -26.73
CA TRP A 223 -7.65 11.46 -27.18
C TRP A 223 -8.57 12.28 -28.06
N ASN A 224 -8.90 13.48 -27.63
CA ASN A 224 -9.80 14.39 -28.32
C ASN A 224 -9.09 15.18 -29.43
N SER A 225 -9.86 15.69 -30.39
CA SER A 225 -9.35 16.49 -31.52
C SER A 225 -8.71 17.82 -31.12
N ASP A 226 -9.04 18.35 -29.95
CA ASP A 226 -8.44 19.54 -29.34
C ASP A 226 -7.09 19.31 -28.66
N GLY A 227 -6.60 18.04 -28.65
CA GLY A 227 -5.36 17.64 -28.04
C GLY A 227 -5.48 17.26 -26.54
N THR A 228 -6.68 17.28 -25.98
CA THR A 228 -6.91 16.80 -24.61
C THR A 228 -7.07 15.29 -24.56
N LEU A 229 -6.72 14.69 -23.43
CA LEU A 229 -6.76 13.26 -23.18
C LEU A 229 -7.58 12.97 -21.93
N THR A 230 -8.57 12.09 -22.03
CA THR A 230 -9.27 11.54 -20.87
C THR A 230 -8.92 10.06 -20.71
N ILE A 231 -8.56 9.66 -19.48
CA ILE A 231 -8.25 8.28 -19.11
C ILE A 231 -9.19 7.83 -17.99
N TRP A 232 -9.88 6.72 -18.20
CA TRP A 232 -10.62 5.97 -17.17
C TRP A 232 -9.76 4.78 -16.77
N THR A 233 -9.41 4.66 -15.49
CA THR A 233 -8.43 3.64 -15.06
C THR A 233 -8.71 3.10 -13.67
N SER A 234 -8.33 1.83 -13.48
CA SER A 234 -8.31 1.13 -12.20
C SER A 234 -7.01 1.48 -11.46
N THR A 235 -7.05 2.54 -10.66
CA THR A 235 -5.87 3.11 -9.98
C THR A 235 -6.16 3.46 -8.52
N GLN A 236 -5.12 3.50 -7.69
CA GLN A 236 -5.16 4.04 -6.33
C GLN A 236 -4.92 5.55 -6.28
N GLY A 237 -4.46 6.17 -7.38
CA GLY A 237 -4.08 7.58 -7.40
C GLY A 237 -4.27 8.24 -8.76
N ALA A 238 -5.45 8.84 -8.99
CA ALA A 238 -5.76 9.49 -10.27
C ALA A 238 -4.80 10.65 -10.61
N PHE A 239 -4.39 11.43 -9.61
CA PHE A 239 -3.46 12.55 -9.80
C PHE A 239 -2.03 12.07 -10.09
N ALA A 240 -1.58 10.97 -9.50
CA ALA A 240 -0.29 10.35 -9.83
C ALA A 240 -0.28 9.83 -11.28
N VAL A 241 -1.34 9.14 -11.72
CA VAL A 241 -1.51 8.72 -13.12
C VAL A 241 -1.49 9.93 -14.05
N ARG A 242 -2.23 11.00 -13.72
CA ARG A 242 -2.26 12.25 -14.49
C ARG A 242 -0.85 12.83 -14.68
N GLY A 243 -0.09 12.96 -13.59
CA GLY A 243 1.26 13.50 -13.60
C GLY A 243 2.20 12.65 -14.45
N LEU A 244 2.25 11.33 -14.20
CA LEU A 244 3.12 10.41 -14.94
C LEU A 244 2.78 10.34 -16.43
N VAL A 245 1.51 10.24 -16.78
CA VAL A 245 1.09 10.23 -18.19
C VAL A 245 1.45 11.54 -18.87
N ALA A 246 1.27 12.68 -18.22
CA ALA A 246 1.64 13.98 -18.75
C ALA A 246 3.17 14.06 -19.03
N GLU A 247 4.00 13.64 -18.08
CA GLU A 247 5.46 13.61 -18.22
C GLU A 247 5.93 12.63 -19.30
N VAL A 248 5.44 11.38 -19.29
CA VAL A 248 5.82 10.34 -20.27
C VAL A 248 5.40 10.73 -21.69
N LEU A 249 4.21 11.31 -21.86
CA LEU A 249 3.69 11.73 -23.18
C LEU A 249 4.05 13.16 -23.56
N LYS A 250 4.79 13.89 -22.70
CA LYS A 250 5.17 15.30 -22.88
C LYS A 250 3.98 16.21 -23.16
N LEU A 251 2.93 16.05 -22.37
CA LEU A 251 1.72 16.87 -22.42
C LEU A 251 1.71 17.89 -21.27
N PRO A 252 1.11 19.06 -21.46
CA PRO A 252 0.72 19.88 -20.33
C PRO A 252 -0.21 19.10 -19.39
N VAL A 253 -0.01 19.19 -18.07
CA VAL A 253 -0.86 18.50 -17.08
C VAL A 253 -2.35 18.82 -17.27
N SER A 254 -2.67 20.07 -17.67
CA SER A 254 -4.04 20.51 -17.97
C SER A 254 -4.69 19.83 -19.19
N HIS A 255 -3.90 19.15 -20.02
CA HIS A 255 -4.42 18.39 -21.16
C HIS A 255 -4.75 16.93 -20.80
N VAL A 256 -4.44 16.48 -19.60
CA VAL A 256 -4.68 15.11 -19.15
C VAL A 256 -5.70 15.10 -18.02
N LYS A 257 -6.85 14.49 -18.27
CA LYS A 257 -7.90 14.22 -17.30
C LYS A 257 -7.89 12.74 -16.94
N VAL A 258 -7.87 12.41 -15.65
CA VAL A 258 -7.98 11.02 -15.17
C VAL A 258 -9.26 10.87 -14.35
N VAL A 259 -10.06 9.90 -14.72
CA VAL A 259 -11.29 9.50 -14.05
C VAL A 259 -11.01 8.18 -13.31
N PRO A 260 -10.87 8.22 -11.99
CA PRO A 260 -10.72 6.99 -11.22
C PRO A 260 -12.03 6.20 -11.26
N MET A 261 -11.92 4.90 -11.53
CA MET A 261 -13.05 3.99 -11.48
C MET A 261 -13.17 3.37 -10.08
N GLU A 262 -14.26 2.64 -9.81
CA GLU A 262 -14.28 1.77 -8.63
C GLU A 262 -13.11 0.78 -8.72
N ILE A 263 -12.58 0.37 -7.57
CA ILE A 263 -11.38 -0.45 -7.51
C ILE A 263 -11.65 -1.76 -6.76
N GLY A 264 -11.35 -2.88 -7.41
CA GLY A 264 -11.50 -4.24 -6.88
C GLY A 264 -10.24 -4.77 -6.20
N GLY A 265 -9.69 -3.97 -5.28
CA GLY A 265 -8.42 -4.20 -4.60
C GLY A 265 -7.23 -3.58 -5.34
N GLY A 266 -6.18 -3.29 -4.59
CA GLY A 266 -4.95 -2.71 -5.12
C GLY A 266 -3.76 -3.00 -4.20
N PHE A 267 -3.91 -2.70 -2.91
CA PHE A 267 -2.94 -2.97 -1.84
C PHE A 267 -1.53 -2.44 -2.11
N GLY A 268 -1.42 -1.40 -2.96
CA GLY A 268 -0.17 -0.82 -3.44
C GLY A 268 0.18 -1.20 -4.90
N GLY A 269 -0.34 -2.31 -5.43
CA GLY A 269 -0.06 -2.79 -6.79
C GLY A 269 -0.67 -1.94 -7.90
N LYS A 270 -1.65 -1.06 -7.60
CA LYS A 270 -2.28 -0.15 -8.56
C LYS A 270 -1.86 1.31 -8.38
N THR A 271 -0.65 1.54 -7.86
CA THR A 271 0.00 2.86 -7.85
C THR A 271 0.79 3.16 -9.12
N PRO A 272 1.51 2.20 -9.76
CA PRO A 272 2.21 2.43 -11.02
C PRO A 272 1.26 2.52 -12.22
N ILE A 273 1.76 3.11 -13.32
CA ILE A 273 1.10 3.10 -14.64
C ILE A 273 1.67 1.96 -15.49
N TYR A 274 0.80 1.28 -16.24
CA TYR A 274 1.19 0.21 -17.19
C TYR A 274 0.51 0.38 -18.53
N LEU A 275 -0.83 0.43 -18.56
CA LEU A 275 -1.65 0.49 -19.78
C LEU A 275 -1.99 1.92 -20.20
N ASP A 276 -1.94 2.88 -19.28
CA ASP A 276 -2.46 4.23 -19.46
C ASP A 276 -1.79 4.98 -20.62
N PRO A 277 -0.44 5.02 -20.77
CA PRO A 277 0.21 5.64 -21.92
C PRO A 277 -0.03 4.86 -23.22
N VAL A 278 -0.17 3.54 -23.15
CA VAL A 278 -0.40 2.68 -24.32
C VAL A 278 -1.77 2.97 -24.93
N VAL A 279 -2.85 2.97 -24.12
CA VAL A 279 -4.20 3.28 -24.62
C VAL A 279 -4.32 4.71 -25.09
N ALA A 280 -3.61 5.66 -24.45
CA ALA A 280 -3.55 7.06 -24.86
C ALA A 280 -2.96 7.23 -26.27
N LEU A 281 -1.80 6.63 -26.54
CA LEU A 281 -1.12 6.69 -27.84
C LEU A 281 -1.89 5.95 -28.94
N LEU A 282 -2.46 4.79 -28.64
CA LEU A 282 -3.33 4.07 -29.57
C LEU A 282 -4.59 4.88 -29.90
N SER A 283 -5.18 5.54 -28.91
CA SER A 283 -6.31 6.46 -29.12
C SER A 283 -5.92 7.64 -30.02
N LYS A 284 -4.75 8.23 -29.79
CA LYS A 284 -4.21 9.30 -30.68
C LYS A 284 -4.06 8.84 -32.12
N LYS A 285 -3.46 7.65 -32.34
CA LYS A 285 -3.25 7.08 -33.69
C LYS A 285 -4.55 6.77 -34.41
N THR A 286 -5.58 6.33 -33.71
CA THR A 286 -6.83 5.85 -34.30
C THR A 286 -7.95 6.89 -34.30
N SER A 287 -7.79 7.98 -33.55
CA SER A 287 -8.83 8.98 -33.27
C SER A 287 -10.12 8.33 -32.71
N ARG A 288 -9.97 7.27 -31.91
CA ARG A 288 -11.06 6.50 -31.30
C ARG A 288 -10.72 6.19 -29.83
N PRO A 289 -11.72 6.03 -28.95
CA PRO A 289 -11.47 5.51 -27.62
C PRO A 289 -10.86 4.11 -27.69
N VAL A 290 -9.83 3.84 -26.88
CA VAL A 290 -9.15 2.55 -26.83
C VAL A 290 -9.16 2.00 -25.40
N LYS A 291 -9.61 0.77 -25.21
CA LYS A 291 -9.57 0.05 -23.93
C LYS A 291 -8.58 -1.11 -23.97
N ALA A 292 -7.77 -1.23 -22.94
CA ALA A 292 -6.94 -2.39 -22.67
C ALA A 292 -7.25 -2.92 -21.27
N SER A 293 -7.41 -4.24 -21.16
CA SER A 293 -7.56 -4.94 -19.87
C SER A 293 -6.61 -6.13 -19.85
N MET A 294 -5.84 -6.27 -18.78
CA MET A 294 -4.97 -7.43 -18.56
C MET A 294 -5.81 -8.67 -18.22
N ASN A 295 -5.36 -9.82 -18.65
CA ASN A 295 -5.83 -11.09 -18.10
C ASN A 295 -5.07 -11.42 -16.81
N ARG A 296 -5.40 -12.52 -16.12
CA ARG A 296 -4.76 -12.85 -14.84
C ARG A 296 -3.28 -13.18 -14.97
N ALA A 297 -2.87 -13.88 -16.01
CA ALA A 297 -1.46 -14.18 -16.25
C ALA A 297 -0.65 -12.88 -16.48
N GLU A 298 -1.16 -11.97 -17.31
CA GLU A 298 -0.53 -10.67 -17.55
C GLU A 298 -0.39 -9.84 -16.26
N VAL A 299 -1.36 -9.93 -15.33
CA VAL A 299 -1.25 -9.26 -14.03
C VAL A 299 -0.08 -9.82 -13.23
N PHE A 300 0.09 -11.14 -13.17
CA PHE A 300 1.22 -11.74 -12.44
C PHE A 300 2.58 -11.51 -13.13
N GLU A 301 2.62 -11.62 -14.47
CA GLU A 301 3.86 -11.55 -15.23
C GLU A 301 4.38 -10.13 -15.47
N ALA A 302 3.49 -9.13 -15.47
CA ALA A 302 3.82 -7.79 -15.96
C ALA A 302 3.49 -6.64 -14.99
N THR A 303 2.91 -6.92 -13.83
CA THR A 303 2.75 -5.91 -12.77
C THR A 303 3.69 -6.19 -11.60
N GLY A 304 3.94 -5.18 -10.76
CA GLY A 304 4.94 -5.31 -9.70
C GLY A 304 4.47 -6.15 -8.51
N PRO A 305 5.15 -7.25 -8.18
CA PRO A 305 5.04 -7.91 -6.88
C PRO A 305 5.76 -7.11 -5.79
N THR A 306 5.69 -7.55 -4.53
CA THR A 306 6.61 -7.07 -3.49
C THR A 306 8.02 -7.65 -3.68
N SER A 307 9.01 -7.06 -3.01
CA SER A 307 10.40 -7.53 -3.08
C SER A 307 10.58 -8.93 -2.51
N GLY A 308 11.30 -9.81 -3.22
CA GLY A 308 12.02 -10.91 -2.61
C GLY A 308 13.21 -10.36 -1.82
N THR A 309 13.63 -11.04 -0.75
CA THR A 309 14.66 -10.51 0.14
C THR A 309 15.68 -11.57 0.57
N TYR A 310 16.90 -11.11 0.81
CA TYR A 310 17.88 -11.80 1.65
C TYR A 310 18.30 -10.86 2.75
N MET A 311 18.26 -11.36 4.00
CA MET A 311 18.54 -10.54 5.17
C MET A 311 19.43 -11.33 6.14
N LYS A 312 20.44 -10.65 6.69
CA LYS A 312 21.29 -11.20 7.73
C LYS A 312 21.17 -10.34 8.97
N LEU A 313 20.82 -10.95 10.09
CA LEU A 313 20.62 -10.28 11.37
C LEU A 313 21.46 -10.90 12.46
N LYS A 314 22.06 -10.03 13.28
CA LYS A 314 22.71 -10.36 14.53
C LYS A 314 22.14 -9.46 15.62
N ALA A 315 21.61 -10.03 16.69
CA ALA A 315 21.07 -9.25 17.81
C ALA A 315 21.54 -9.82 19.15
N ALA A 316 21.57 -8.96 20.16
CA ALA A 316 22.08 -9.27 21.48
C ALA A 316 21.09 -8.84 22.57
N ALA A 317 21.06 -9.62 23.68
CA ALA A 317 20.30 -9.27 24.85
C ALA A 317 21.14 -9.44 26.13
N LYS A 318 20.86 -8.60 27.13
CA LYS A 318 21.38 -8.69 28.49
C LYS A 318 20.21 -8.67 29.46
N GLY A 319 19.97 -9.78 30.15
CA GLY A 319 18.73 -9.97 30.91
C GLY A 319 17.51 -9.79 30.01
N ASP A 320 16.60 -8.91 30.38
CA ASP A 320 15.38 -8.60 29.62
C ASP A 320 15.56 -7.46 28.59
N GLN A 321 16.78 -6.92 28.45
CA GLN A 321 17.05 -5.80 27.57
C GLN A 321 17.63 -6.25 26.22
N LEU A 322 17.06 -5.77 25.12
CA LEU A 322 17.62 -5.82 23.77
C LEU A 322 18.74 -4.77 23.67
N THR A 323 19.99 -5.20 23.55
CA THR A 323 21.16 -4.31 23.69
C THR A 323 21.80 -3.88 22.37
N ALA A 324 21.76 -4.73 21.34
CA ALA A 324 22.33 -4.44 20.03
C ALA A 324 21.61 -5.15 18.91
N VAL A 325 21.51 -4.48 17.74
CA VAL A 325 21.04 -5.09 16.48
C VAL A 325 21.93 -4.69 15.32
N GLN A 326 22.47 -5.67 14.59
CA GLN A 326 23.17 -5.48 13.33
C GLN A 326 22.40 -6.19 12.22
N ALA A 327 22.08 -5.48 11.14
CA ALA A 327 21.32 -6.01 10.02
C ALA A 327 21.94 -5.67 8.67
N THR A 328 21.85 -6.63 7.75
CA THR A 328 22.07 -6.40 6.31
C THR A 328 20.80 -6.80 5.59
N LEU A 329 20.19 -5.87 4.86
CA LEU A 329 18.95 -6.04 4.12
C LEU A 329 19.23 -5.90 2.64
N CYS A 330 19.00 -6.95 1.85
CA CYS A 330 19.16 -6.97 0.41
C CYS A 330 17.81 -7.27 -0.23
N TYR A 331 17.19 -6.25 -0.86
CA TYR A 331 15.85 -6.35 -1.43
C TYR A 331 15.88 -6.31 -2.96
N GLU A 332 15.19 -7.26 -3.58
CA GLU A 332 15.00 -7.29 -5.03
C GLU A 332 14.10 -6.12 -5.46
N ALA A 333 14.60 -5.32 -6.40
CA ALA A 333 13.81 -4.23 -7.02
C ALA A 333 13.03 -4.68 -8.26
N GLY A 334 13.29 -5.91 -8.73
CA GLY A 334 12.93 -6.31 -10.08
C GLY A 334 13.84 -5.65 -11.12
N ALA A 335 13.36 -5.47 -12.33
CA ALA A 335 14.17 -4.99 -13.46
C ALA A 335 14.65 -3.54 -13.33
N PHE A 336 13.99 -2.74 -12.52
CA PHE A 336 14.28 -1.31 -12.34
C PHE A 336 14.39 -0.95 -10.84
N PRO A 337 15.21 0.04 -10.46
CA PRO A 337 15.44 0.46 -9.07
C PRO A 337 14.19 0.85 -8.31
N GLY A 338 14.30 0.88 -6.99
CA GLY A 338 13.27 1.35 -6.08
C GLY A 338 12.51 0.18 -5.43
N SER A 339 13.24 -0.74 -4.80
CA SER A 339 12.67 -1.69 -3.85
C SER A 339 12.20 -0.97 -2.59
N SER A 340 11.44 -1.68 -1.76
CA SER A 340 10.95 -1.16 -0.48
C SER A 340 11.96 -1.25 0.67
N VAL A 341 13.25 -1.45 0.39
CA VAL A 341 14.30 -1.63 1.43
C VAL A 341 14.42 -0.42 2.36
N GLY A 342 14.21 0.79 1.83
CA GLY A 342 14.26 2.01 2.63
C GLY A 342 13.20 2.02 3.75
N ALA A 343 11.96 1.68 3.42
CA ALA A 343 10.89 1.59 4.42
C ALA A 343 11.10 0.38 5.36
N GLY A 344 11.55 -0.76 4.84
CA GLY A 344 11.90 -1.92 5.67
C GLY A 344 12.95 -1.59 6.72
N SER A 345 14.03 -0.90 6.34
CA SER A 345 15.09 -0.49 7.27
C SER A 345 14.61 0.52 8.32
N MET A 346 13.73 1.45 7.95
CA MET A 346 13.17 2.44 8.88
C MET A 346 12.18 1.84 9.88
N THR A 347 11.43 0.80 9.48
CA THR A 347 10.35 0.24 10.31
C THR A 347 10.79 -0.91 11.20
N MET A 348 11.88 -1.61 10.84
CA MET A 348 12.29 -2.88 11.47
C MET A 348 12.51 -2.75 12.99
N LEU A 349 13.14 -1.69 13.47
CA LEU A 349 13.41 -1.46 14.89
C LEU A 349 12.39 -0.55 15.59
N SER A 350 11.40 -0.04 14.86
CA SER A 350 10.42 0.90 15.39
C SER A 350 9.61 0.39 16.60
N PRO A 351 9.31 -0.92 16.74
CA PRO A 351 8.68 -1.44 17.95
C PRO A 351 9.55 -1.37 19.22
N TYR A 352 10.86 -1.14 19.07
CA TYR A 352 11.83 -1.26 20.16
C TYR A 352 12.51 0.07 20.52
N ASN A 353 12.78 0.26 21.80
CA ASN A 353 13.64 1.32 22.31
C ASN A 353 15.07 0.79 22.37
N ILE A 354 15.88 1.09 21.36
CA ILE A 354 17.24 0.58 21.20
C ILE A 354 18.18 1.67 20.69
N ASP A 355 19.34 1.82 21.34
CA ASP A 355 20.35 2.84 20.99
C ASP A 355 21.46 2.29 20.10
N ASN A 356 21.85 1.00 20.26
CA ASN A 356 22.99 0.43 19.55
C ASN A 356 22.52 -0.39 18.35
N PHE A 357 22.64 0.19 17.15
CA PHE A 357 22.22 -0.50 15.93
C PHE A 357 23.08 -0.14 14.71
N GLN A 358 23.14 -1.06 13.76
CA GLN A 358 23.70 -0.82 12.43
C GLN A 358 22.85 -1.57 11.39
N ILE A 359 22.30 -0.85 10.41
CA ILE A 359 21.50 -1.42 9.33
C ILE A 359 22.12 -1.02 8.00
N ASN A 360 22.53 -2.02 7.21
CA ASN A 360 23.00 -1.86 5.83
C ASN A 360 21.86 -2.27 4.89
N ALA A 361 21.42 -1.39 4.02
CA ALA A 361 20.26 -1.58 3.16
C ALA A 361 20.64 -1.46 1.68
N TYR A 362 20.38 -2.50 0.89
CA TYR A 362 20.72 -2.60 -0.53
C TYR A 362 19.48 -2.75 -1.40
N ASP A 363 19.33 -1.88 -2.38
CA ASP A 363 18.34 -1.95 -3.45
C ASP A 363 18.98 -2.62 -4.65
N VAL A 364 18.51 -3.81 -5.06
CA VAL A 364 19.19 -4.67 -6.03
C VAL A 364 18.27 -5.04 -7.18
N VAL A 365 18.70 -4.78 -8.43
CA VAL A 365 17.92 -5.15 -9.61
C VAL A 365 18.17 -6.61 -10.01
N VAL A 366 17.09 -7.28 -10.44
CA VAL A 366 17.08 -8.67 -10.92
C VAL A 366 16.12 -8.81 -12.11
N ASN A 367 16.25 -9.87 -12.92
CA ASN A 367 15.41 -10.12 -14.10
C ASN A 367 14.01 -10.64 -13.74
N LYS A 368 13.28 -9.83 -12.98
CA LYS A 368 11.87 -10.04 -12.55
C LYS A 368 11.09 -8.75 -12.77
N PRO A 369 9.74 -8.75 -12.76
CA PRO A 369 8.95 -7.53 -12.87
C PRO A 369 9.39 -6.46 -11.86
N LYS A 370 9.38 -5.18 -12.27
CA LYS A 370 9.64 -4.06 -11.36
C LYS A 370 8.71 -4.14 -10.16
N THR A 371 9.28 -4.17 -8.95
CA THR A 371 8.48 -4.26 -7.72
C THR A 371 7.56 -3.04 -7.55
N ALA A 372 6.39 -3.30 -6.99
CA ALA A 372 5.45 -2.27 -6.56
C ALA A 372 5.22 -2.37 -5.06
N ALA A 373 4.56 -1.36 -4.51
CA ALA A 373 4.15 -1.39 -3.12
C ALA A 373 3.23 -2.60 -2.84
N TYR A 374 3.42 -3.24 -1.71
CA TYR A 374 2.48 -4.20 -1.14
C TYR A 374 2.31 -3.87 0.33
N ARG A 375 1.16 -3.34 0.68
CA ARG A 375 0.63 -3.06 2.03
C ARG A 375 1.72 -3.03 3.12
N ALA A 376 2.07 -1.85 3.65
CA ALA A 376 3.28 -1.60 4.46
C ALA A 376 4.60 -2.01 3.75
N PRO A 377 4.92 -1.44 2.56
CA PRO A 377 6.01 -1.91 1.71
C PRO A 377 7.32 -2.10 2.46
N GLY A 378 7.88 -3.31 2.42
CA GLY A 378 9.15 -3.67 3.04
C GLY A 378 9.10 -4.01 4.54
N ALA A 379 8.11 -3.49 5.27
CA ALA A 379 7.99 -3.72 6.71
C ALA A 379 7.71 -5.19 7.09
N PRO A 380 6.84 -5.96 6.40
CA PRO A 380 6.58 -7.35 6.75
C PRO A 380 7.82 -8.24 6.68
N ALA A 381 8.63 -8.12 5.63
CA ALA A 381 9.86 -8.89 5.49
C ALA A 381 10.90 -8.52 6.56
N ALA A 382 11.08 -7.21 6.83
CA ALA A 382 11.98 -6.75 7.88
C ALA A 382 11.52 -7.21 9.27
N ALA A 383 10.21 -7.14 9.55
CA ALA A 383 9.61 -7.63 10.79
C ALA A 383 9.76 -9.16 10.94
N PHE A 384 9.59 -9.93 9.85
CA PHE A 384 9.84 -11.38 9.88
C PHE A 384 11.22 -11.69 10.43
N ALA A 385 12.24 -11.01 9.98
CA ALA A 385 13.60 -11.25 10.41
C ALA A 385 13.84 -10.82 11.88
N ILE A 386 13.52 -9.57 12.23
CA ILE A 386 13.82 -9.06 13.58
C ILE A 386 12.95 -9.71 14.65
N GLU A 387 11.66 -9.91 14.41
CA GLU A 387 10.74 -10.49 15.38
C GLU A 387 11.01 -11.97 15.65
N SER A 388 11.55 -12.70 14.64
CA SER A 388 12.02 -14.09 14.83
C SER A 388 13.27 -14.14 15.71
N VAL A 389 14.19 -13.21 15.55
CA VAL A 389 15.40 -13.11 16.38
C VAL A 389 15.07 -12.66 17.80
N VAL A 390 14.18 -11.69 17.96
CA VAL A 390 13.71 -11.21 19.27
C VAL A 390 13.00 -12.33 20.06
N ASP A 391 12.15 -13.12 19.39
CA ASP A 391 11.52 -14.28 20.01
C ASP A 391 12.57 -15.31 20.48
N GLU A 392 13.58 -15.57 19.66
CA GLU A 392 14.67 -16.50 20.02
C GLU A 392 15.51 -15.98 21.19
N LEU A 393 15.81 -14.67 21.25
CA LEU A 393 16.50 -14.04 22.39
C LEU A 393 15.70 -14.19 23.68
N ALA A 394 14.40 -13.88 23.65
CA ALA A 394 13.50 -14.02 24.80
C ALA A 394 13.49 -15.48 25.32
N ARG A 395 13.32 -16.46 24.43
CA ARG A 395 13.31 -17.90 24.80
C ARG A 395 14.65 -18.37 25.37
N ARG A 396 15.78 -17.94 24.80
CA ARG A 396 17.12 -18.29 25.31
C ARG A 396 17.38 -17.69 26.69
N GLN A 397 16.85 -16.50 26.97
CA GLN A 397 16.86 -15.85 28.28
C GLN A 397 15.81 -16.43 29.24
N LYS A 398 14.92 -17.30 28.75
CA LYS A 398 13.78 -17.87 29.49
C LYS A 398 12.80 -16.83 30.00
N ILE A 399 12.61 -15.79 29.21
CA ILE A 399 11.67 -14.70 29.45
C ILE A 399 10.46 -14.92 28.52
N ASP A 400 9.27 -14.60 29.03
CA ASP A 400 8.06 -14.63 28.23
C ASP A 400 8.20 -13.69 27.02
N PRO A 401 7.87 -14.13 25.79
CA PRO A 401 8.08 -13.34 24.58
C PRO A 401 7.36 -11.98 24.56
N LEU A 402 6.16 -11.85 25.19
CA LEU A 402 5.49 -10.56 25.29
C LEU A 402 6.06 -9.70 26.43
N GLU A 403 6.47 -10.28 27.54
CA GLU A 403 7.14 -9.53 28.61
C GLU A 403 8.49 -8.97 28.13
N PHE A 404 9.25 -9.73 27.32
CA PHE A 404 10.47 -9.22 26.70
C PHE A 404 10.18 -8.05 25.77
N ARG A 405 9.11 -8.13 24.94
CA ARG A 405 8.69 -7.01 24.06
C ARG A 405 8.22 -5.81 24.87
N LYS A 406 7.53 -6.02 25.99
CA LYS A 406 7.09 -4.96 26.89
C LYS A 406 8.28 -4.21 27.53
N ALA A 407 9.29 -4.95 27.99
CA ALA A 407 10.50 -4.36 28.60
C ALA A 407 11.29 -3.48 27.62
N ASN A 408 11.18 -3.76 26.32
CA ASN A 408 11.90 -3.08 25.25
C ASN A 408 11.00 -2.20 24.35
N ALA A 409 9.74 -2.00 24.71
CA ALA A 409 8.80 -1.29 23.85
C ALA A 409 9.21 0.17 23.60
N SER A 410 9.12 0.61 22.37
CA SER A 410 9.24 2.02 22.04
C SER A 410 8.07 2.81 22.62
N HIS A 411 8.35 4.05 23.03
CA HIS A 411 7.41 4.96 23.66
C HIS A 411 7.59 6.39 23.13
N GLN A 412 6.79 7.31 23.61
CA GLN A 412 6.95 8.73 23.27
C GLN A 412 8.38 9.19 23.58
N GLY A 413 9.06 9.77 22.58
CA GLY A 413 10.43 10.25 22.69
C GLY A 413 11.49 9.24 22.22
N THR A 414 11.21 7.93 22.12
CA THR A 414 12.10 6.96 21.48
C THR A 414 12.45 7.43 20.06
N ARG A 415 13.73 7.34 19.68
CA ARG A 415 14.18 7.73 18.35
C ARG A 415 14.16 6.55 17.40
N MET A 416 13.56 6.77 16.23
CA MET A 416 13.66 5.85 15.09
C MET A 416 15.10 5.84 14.54
N VAL A 417 15.43 4.85 13.73
CA VAL A 417 16.77 4.71 13.10
C VAL A 417 17.20 5.93 12.26
N ASN A 418 16.27 6.73 11.78
CA ASN A 418 16.50 7.99 11.07
C ASN A 418 16.64 9.21 12.01
N GLY A 419 16.65 9.00 13.33
CA GLY A 419 16.81 10.03 14.37
C GLY A 419 15.54 10.80 14.73
N ILE A 420 14.41 10.55 14.06
CA ILE A 420 13.13 11.21 14.38
C ILE A 420 12.56 10.59 15.66
N ALA A 421 12.21 11.44 16.64
CA ALA A 421 11.57 10.99 17.87
C ALA A 421 10.07 10.75 17.66
N PHE A 422 9.56 9.66 18.25
CA PHE A 422 8.14 9.40 18.24
C PHE A 422 7.35 10.48 19.01
N PRO A 423 6.24 10.98 18.43
CA PRO A 423 5.22 11.68 19.22
C PRO A 423 4.51 10.69 20.15
N ARG A 424 3.36 11.05 20.70
CA ARG A 424 2.50 10.08 21.43
C ARG A 424 2.13 8.91 20.50
N ILE A 425 2.50 7.70 20.92
CA ILE A 425 2.23 6.42 20.23
C ILE A 425 1.60 5.43 21.20
N GLY A 426 0.98 4.37 20.69
CA GLY A 426 0.27 3.36 21.49
C GLY A 426 0.95 1.98 21.53
N ASN A 427 2.28 1.90 21.36
CA ASN A 427 2.97 0.60 21.33
C ASN A 427 2.93 -0.13 22.67
N GLU A 428 3.21 0.57 23.78
CA GLU A 428 3.12 0.00 25.12
C GLU A 428 1.72 -0.52 25.43
N GLU A 429 0.68 0.25 25.08
CA GLU A 429 -0.72 -0.14 25.29
C GLU A 429 -1.13 -1.34 24.41
N VAL A 430 -0.57 -1.46 23.20
CA VAL A 430 -0.81 -2.60 22.30
C VAL A 430 -0.21 -3.87 22.91
N VAL A 431 1.04 -3.83 23.36
CA VAL A 431 1.70 -4.98 24.00
C VAL A 431 1.00 -5.36 25.30
N GLU A 432 0.61 -4.39 26.12
CA GLU A 432 -0.14 -4.62 27.36
C GLU A 432 -1.53 -5.25 27.08
N ALA A 433 -2.23 -4.78 26.05
CA ALA A 433 -3.51 -5.35 25.64
C ALA A 433 -3.34 -6.80 25.12
N ALA A 434 -2.24 -7.10 24.43
CA ALA A 434 -1.90 -8.43 23.98
C ALA A 434 -1.65 -9.38 25.17
N LEU A 435 -0.82 -8.98 26.14
CA LEU A 435 -0.56 -9.70 27.39
C LEU A 435 -1.85 -10.01 28.19
N ASN A 436 -2.78 -9.06 28.20
CA ASN A 436 -4.02 -9.16 28.94
C ASN A 436 -5.15 -9.86 28.14
N SER A 437 -4.91 -10.22 26.88
CA SER A 437 -5.93 -10.85 26.05
C SER A 437 -6.33 -12.23 26.56
N PRO A 438 -7.61 -12.62 26.42
CA PRO A 438 -8.05 -13.98 26.75
C PRO A 438 -7.31 -15.06 25.93
N HIS A 439 -6.88 -14.72 24.71
CA HIS A 439 -6.11 -15.62 23.87
C HIS A 439 -4.75 -15.94 24.52
N TYR A 440 -3.96 -14.90 24.83
CA TYR A 440 -2.61 -15.08 25.37
C TYR A 440 -2.60 -15.80 26.73
N ARG A 441 -3.60 -15.51 27.57
CA ARG A 441 -3.73 -16.11 28.90
C ARG A 441 -4.29 -17.53 28.89
N SER A 442 -4.87 -17.99 27.78
CA SER A 442 -5.38 -19.36 27.69
C SER A 442 -4.23 -20.35 27.52
N PRO A 443 -4.29 -21.54 28.10
CA PRO A 443 -3.32 -22.58 27.84
C PRO A 443 -3.39 -23.06 26.40
N ILE A 444 -2.27 -23.50 25.84
CA ILE A 444 -2.22 -24.27 24.61
C ILE A 444 -1.98 -25.74 24.95
N GLU A 445 -2.86 -26.62 24.51
CA GLU A 445 -2.84 -28.05 24.85
C GLU A 445 -2.79 -28.90 23.58
N GLY A 446 -2.07 -30.02 23.65
CA GLY A 446 -1.92 -30.98 22.55
C GLY A 446 -0.52 -31.04 21.97
N PRO A 447 -0.17 -32.15 21.30
CA PRO A 447 1.12 -32.31 20.64
C PRO A 447 1.23 -31.40 19.40
N ASN A 448 2.46 -31.03 19.05
CA ASN A 448 2.79 -30.28 17.86
C ASN A 448 2.04 -28.92 17.75
N ARG A 449 1.64 -28.34 18.87
CA ARG A 449 1.00 -27.04 18.97
C ARG A 449 1.93 -26.02 19.59
N GLY A 450 1.87 -24.79 19.08
CA GLY A 450 2.72 -23.72 19.56
C GLY A 450 2.05 -22.37 19.41
N ARG A 451 2.47 -21.43 20.28
CA ARG A 451 2.06 -20.04 20.28
C ARG A 451 3.19 -19.14 19.85
N GLY A 452 2.92 -18.28 18.89
CA GLY A 452 3.84 -17.23 18.45
C GLY A 452 3.24 -15.85 18.61
N VAL A 453 4.11 -14.89 18.87
CA VAL A 453 3.77 -13.47 18.92
C VAL A 453 4.77 -12.69 18.11
N ALA A 454 4.31 -11.57 17.55
CA ALA A 454 5.18 -10.60 16.89
C ALA A 454 4.56 -9.21 16.95
N SER A 455 5.41 -8.19 16.98
CA SER A 455 5.04 -6.78 16.90
C SER A 455 5.34 -6.21 15.52
N GLY A 456 4.68 -5.12 15.16
CA GLY A 456 4.88 -4.44 13.88
C GLY A 456 4.55 -2.97 13.96
N TYR A 457 5.10 -2.24 13.01
CA TYR A 457 4.95 -0.80 12.90
C TYR A 457 4.79 -0.37 11.45
N TRP A 458 3.94 0.67 11.24
CA TRP A 458 3.89 1.41 10.00
C TRP A 458 3.78 2.91 10.27
N PHE A 459 4.56 3.72 9.56
CA PHE A 459 4.74 5.15 9.86
C PHE A 459 3.55 6.04 9.43
N ASN A 460 2.61 5.53 8.65
CA ASN A 460 1.46 6.25 8.08
C ASN A 460 1.86 7.51 7.28
N GLY A 461 1.15 7.78 6.20
CA GLY A 461 1.35 8.96 5.36
C GLY A 461 0.45 10.13 5.77
N GLY A 462 0.89 11.33 5.48
CA GLY A 462 0.06 12.54 5.51
C GLY A 462 -0.29 12.98 4.08
N MET A 463 0.62 13.72 3.45
CA MET A 463 0.57 14.17 2.06
C MET A 463 -0.59 15.14 1.75
N GLN A 464 -0.83 15.43 0.50
CA GLN A 464 -1.78 16.45 0.05
C GLN A 464 -3.21 15.91 -0.08
N SER A 465 -4.18 16.72 0.31
CA SER A 465 -5.61 16.42 0.15
C SER A 465 -6.39 17.69 -0.13
N SER A 466 -7.38 17.58 -1.02
CA SER A 466 -8.34 18.65 -1.33
C SER A 466 -9.75 18.09 -1.21
N VAL A 467 -10.65 18.88 -0.61
CA VAL A 467 -12.06 18.54 -0.39
C VAL A 467 -12.93 19.76 -0.70
N VAL A 468 -14.10 19.50 -1.28
CA VAL A 468 -15.15 20.51 -1.47
C VAL A 468 -16.46 19.94 -0.92
N VAL A 469 -17.17 20.75 -0.16
CA VAL A 469 -18.47 20.38 0.46
C VAL A 469 -19.52 21.37 0.04
N GLY A 470 -20.57 20.91 -0.63
CA GLY A 470 -21.71 21.74 -1.04
C GLY A 470 -22.94 21.44 -0.18
N VAL A 471 -23.59 22.47 0.33
CA VAL A 471 -24.85 22.36 1.11
C VAL A 471 -26.03 22.70 0.23
N ASN A 472 -26.97 21.76 0.10
CA ASN A 472 -28.22 21.96 -0.63
C ASN A 472 -29.26 22.66 0.25
N THR A 473 -30.27 23.31 -0.39
CA THR A 473 -31.31 24.07 0.31
C THR A 473 -32.22 23.22 1.22
N ASP A 474 -32.25 21.92 1.00
CA ASP A 474 -33.00 20.95 1.83
C ASP A 474 -32.15 20.40 2.98
N GLY A 475 -30.92 20.87 3.16
CA GLY A 475 -30.00 20.44 4.20
C GLY A 475 -29.18 19.20 3.86
N THR A 476 -29.35 18.60 2.67
CA THR A 476 -28.47 17.52 2.21
C THR A 476 -27.09 18.08 1.78
N ILE A 477 -26.06 17.23 1.82
CA ILE A 477 -24.66 17.65 1.66
C ILE A 477 -23.97 16.78 0.62
N ASN A 478 -23.30 17.40 -0.34
CA ASN A 478 -22.41 16.74 -1.27
C ASN A 478 -20.97 16.88 -0.77
N LEU A 479 -20.31 15.76 -0.45
CA LEU A 479 -18.91 15.70 -0.10
C LEU A 479 -18.11 15.22 -1.33
N ILE A 480 -17.27 16.10 -1.89
CA ILE A 480 -16.49 15.85 -3.11
C ILE A 480 -15.02 15.72 -2.71
N GLU A 481 -14.39 14.61 -3.10
CA GLU A 481 -12.99 14.31 -2.79
C GLU A 481 -12.31 13.59 -3.97
N GLY A 482 -10.96 13.58 -3.99
CA GLY A 482 -10.17 12.98 -5.07
C GLY A 482 -9.40 11.71 -4.67
N SER A 483 -9.49 11.26 -3.42
CA SER A 483 -8.83 10.04 -2.95
C SER A 483 -9.66 8.81 -3.29
N VAL A 484 -9.09 7.84 -3.99
CA VAL A 484 -9.80 6.62 -4.38
C VAL A 484 -10.16 5.78 -3.15
N ASP A 485 -11.39 5.30 -3.07
CA ASP A 485 -11.87 4.48 -1.96
C ASP A 485 -11.53 2.99 -2.17
N ILE A 486 -10.56 2.48 -1.43
CA ILE A 486 -10.14 1.07 -1.47
C ILE A 486 -10.53 0.27 -0.21
N GLY A 487 -11.25 0.89 0.72
CA GLY A 487 -11.57 0.20 2.00
C GLY A 487 -12.70 0.84 2.82
N GLY A 488 -13.56 1.66 2.20
CA GLY A 488 -14.69 2.30 2.87
C GLY A 488 -14.37 3.70 3.40
N THR A 489 -13.39 4.38 2.82
CA THR A 489 -13.00 5.74 3.22
C THR A 489 -14.10 6.76 2.98
N ARG A 490 -14.95 6.61 1.94
CA ARG A 490 -16.14 7.45 1.73
C ARG A 490 -17.03 7.54 2.98
N ALA A 491 -17.28 6.39 3.63
CA ALA A 491 -18.06 6.36 4.87
C ALA A 491 -17.33 7.06 6.02
N SER A 492 -16.04 6.79 6.21
CA SER A 492 -15.25 7.40 7.29
C SER A 492 -15.14 8.93 7.12
N LEU A 493 -15.02 9.43 5.90
CA LEU A 493 -14.99 10.86 5.60
C LEU A 493 -16.38 11.52 5.84
N ALA A 494 -17.46 10.86 5.41
CA ALA A 494 -18.82 11.33 5.68
C ALA A 494 -19.12 11.37 7.18
N MET A 495 -18.67 10.38 7.98
CA MET A 495 -18.81 10.38 9.43
C MET A 495 -18.08 11.57 10.08
N GLN A 496 -16.86 11.87 9.65
CA GLN A 496 -16.10 13.02 10.16
C GLN A 496 -16.78 14.34 9.82
N LEU A 497 -17.36 14.47 8.62
CA LEU A 497 -18.12 15.65 8.23
C LEU A 497 -19.41 15.79 9.03
N ALA A 498 -20.15 14.69 9.22
CA ALA A 498 -21.37 14.65 10.01
C ALA A 498 -21.12 15.10 11.46
N GLU A 499 -20.07 14.57 12.09
CA GLU A 499 -19.64 14.98 13.43
C GLU A 499 -19.26 16.46 13.48
N THR A 500 -18.49 16.95 12.47
CA THR A 500 -18.07 18.37 12.40
C THR A 500 -19.28 19.31 12.30
N LEU A 501 -20.27 18.92 11.51
CA LEU A 501 -21.47 19.76 11.26
C LEU A 501 -22.61 19.49 12.25
N GLY A 502 -22.55 18.42 13.05
CA GLY A 502 -23.63 18.02 13.96
C GLY A 502 -24.91 17.65 13.21
N VAL A 503 -24.78 16.92 12.10
CA VAL A 503 -25.89 16.48 11.24
C VAL A 503 -25.91 14.96 11.12
N ASP A 504 -27.04 14.40 10.68
CA ASP A 504 -27.15 12.97 10.46
C ASP A 504 -26.26 12.51 9.31
N TYR A 505 -25.58 11.38 9.49
CA TYR A 505 -24.72 10.76 8.48
C TYR A 505 -25.41 10.56 7.13
N ASP A 506 -26.67 10.13 7.13
CA ASP A 506 -27.44 9.83 5.92
C ASP A 506 -27.77 11.07 5.06
N THR A 507 -27.54 12.28 5.59
CA THR A 507 -27.68 13.53 4.83
C THR A 507 -26.49 13.82 3.91
N ILE A 508 -25.37 13.08 4.06
CA ILE A 508 -24.12 13.31 3.35
C ILE A 508 -23.94 12.30 2.21
N ARG A 509 -23.66 12.80 1.00
CA ARG A 509 -23.32 12.01 -0.18
C ARG A 509 -21.86 12.21 -0.54
N PRO A 510 -20.95 11.29 -0.19
CA PRO A 510 -19.56 11.34 -0.59
C PRO A 510 -19.40 10.85 -2.04
N SER A 511 -18.54 11.54 -2.80
CA SER A 511 -18.21 11.21 -4.19
C SER A 511 -16.73 11.36 -4.45
N VAL A 512 -16.11 10.33 -5.03
CA VAL A 512 -14.76 10.42 -5.61
C VAL A 512 -14.89 10.92 -7.03
N VAL A 513 -14.15 11.98 -7.38
CA VAL A 513 -14.28 12.65 -8.68
C VAL A 513 -12.97 12.62 -9.48
N ASP A 514 -13.04 13.07 -10.73
CA ASP A 514 -11.90 13.17 -11.64
C ASP A 514 -10.93 14.30 -11.29
N THR A 515 -9.77 14.30 -11.93
CA THR A 515 -8.68 15.23 -11.64
C THR A 515 -8.92 16.69 -12.07
N ASP A 516 -9.98 16.98 -12.86
CA ASP A 516 -10.34 18.34 -13.24
C ASP A 516 -11.37 18.95 -12.30
N SER A 517 -12.10 18.10 -11.55
CA SER A 517 -13.23 18.50 -10.71
C SER A 517 -12.83 18.94 -9.30
N ILE A 518 -11.59 18.67 -8.88
CA ILE A 518 -11.08 18.99 -7.53
C ILE A 518 -9.58 19.29 -7.58
N GLY A 519 -9.04 19.91 -6.51
CA GLY A 519 -7.61 20.10 -6.32
C GLY A 519 -6.85 18.79 -6.11
N HIS A 520 -5.53 18.87 -6.10
CA HIS A 520 -4.66 17.70 -5.98
C HIS A 520 -4.98 16.84 -4.74
N ASN A 521 -4.99 15.53 -4.96
CA ASN A 521 -5.07 14.51 -3.92
C ASN A 521 -3.99 13.46 -4.20
N ASP A 522 -3.16 13.18 -3.21
CA ASP A 522 -2.18 12.11 -3.31
C ASP A 522 -2.85 10.74 -3.32
N VAL A 523 -2.09 9.73 -3.72
CA VAL A 523 -2.50 8.33 -3.82
C VAL A 523 -3.12 7.80 -2.51
N THR A 524 -4.11 6.93 -2.62
CA THR A 524 -4.60 6.14 -1.48
C THR A 524 -3.60 5.02 -1.20
N GLY A 525 -2.64 5.32 -0.36
CA GLY A 525 -1.50 4.51 0.09
C GLY A 525 -0.90 5.11 1.35
N GLY A 526 0.03 4.42 2.03
CA GLY A 526 0.60 4.89 3.28
C GLY A 526 -0.40 5.06 4.42
N SER A 527 -1.56 4.41 4.34
CA SER A 527 -2.64 4.48 5.35
C SER A 527 -3.14 5.90 5.64
N ARG A 528 -3.09 6.80 4.62
CA ARG A 528 -3.27 8.25 4.81
C ARG A 528 -4.71 8.75 4.77
N THR A 529 -5.60 8.09 4.00
CA THR A 529 -6.84 8.74 3.53
C THR A 529 -7.75 9.19 4.68
N THR A 530 -8.05 8.32 5.65
CA THR A 530 -8.91 8.69 6.80
C THR A 530 -8.30 9.81 7.64
N PHE A 531 -6.98 9.89 7.74
CA PHE A 531 -6.27 10.96 8.42
C PHE A 531 -6.22 12.25 7.58
N ALA A 532 -5.60 12.20 6.41
CA ALA A 532 -5.27 13.40 5.64
C ALA A 532 -6.50 14.01 4.93
N SER A 533 -7.30 13.17 4.24
CA SER A 533 -8.57 13.64 3.65
C SER A 533 -9.60 13.93 4.74
N GLY A 534 -9.57 13.20 5.87
CA GLY A 534 -10.39 13.49 7.05
C GLY A 534 -10.09 14.85 7.66
N LEU A 535 -8.83 15.25 7.74
CA LEU A 535 -8.44 16.59 8.19
C LEU A 535 -8.94 17.67 7.20
N ALA A 536 -8.84 17.43 5.90
CA ALA A 536 -9.41 18.34 4.90
C ALA A 536 -10.93 18.44 4.98
N VAL A 537 -11.61 17.32 5.27
CA VAL A 537 -13.07 17.28 5.51
C VAL A 537 -13.44 18.09 6.76
N TYR A 538 -12.69 17.95 7.84
CA TYR A 538 -12.88 18.74 9.06
C TYR A 538 -12.76 20.24 8.77
N GLU A 539 -11.69 20.67 8.11
CA GLU A 539 -11.47 22.07 7.79
C GLU A 539 -12.55 22.66 6.85
N ALA A 540 -13.00 21.89 5.85
CA ALA A 540 -14.11 22.27 4.98
C ALA A 540 -15.43 22.38 5.75
N GLY A 541 -15.67 21.48 6.72
CA GLY A 541 -16.80 21.54 7.64
C GLY A 541 -16.76 22.77 8.54
N MET A 542 -15.59 23.10 9.07
CA MET A 542 -15.37 24.33 9.87
C MET A 542 -15.58 25.60 9.04
N ASP A 543 -15.22 25.56 7.76
CA ASP A 543 -15.54 26.68 6.83
C ASP A 543 -17.05 26.86 6.66
N ILE A 544 -17.81 25.77 6.51
CA ILE A 544 -19.29 25.81 6.45
C ILE A 544 -19.86 26.36 7.76
N ARG A 545 -19.36 25.92 8.91
CA ARG A 545 -19.83 26.45 10.22
C ARG A 545 -19.65 27.96 10.32
N ARG A 546 -18.47 28.49 9.91
CA ARG A 546 -18.22 29.95 9.87
C ARG A 546 -19.22 30.67 8.96
N GLN A 547 -19.49 30.14 7.76
CA GLN A 547 -20.45 30.72 6.83
C GLN A 547 -21.89 30.68 7.41
N MET A 548 -22.28 29.60 8.07
CA MET A 548 -23.60 29.46 8.72
C MET A 548 -23.78 30.49 9.83
N VAL A 549 -22.76 30.70 10.67
CA VAL A 549 -22.76 31.72 11.76
C VAL A 549 -22.91 33.11 11.18
N ALA A 550 -22.08 33.49 10.20
CA ALA A 550 -22.14 34.80 9.56
C ALA A 550 -23.51 35.09 8.90
N ARG A 551 -24.11 34.05 8.29
CA ARG A 551 -25.41 34.17 7.64
C ARG A 551 -26.57 34.27 8.66
N ALA A 552 -26.53 33.53 9.77
CA ALA A 552 -27.49 33.66 10.83
C ALA A 552 -27.40 35.02 11.51
N ALA A 553 -26.21 35.54 11.78
CA ALA A 553 -25.96 36.88 12.30
C ALA A 553 -26.58 37.95 11.41
N LYS A 554 -26.34 37.87 10.08
CA LYS A 554 -26.98 38.75 9.10
C LYS A 554 -28.50 38.65 9.09
N LEU A 555 -29.04 37.45 9.12
CA LEU A 555 -30.51 37.20 9.14
C LEU A 555 -31.16 37.78 10.37
N TRP A 556 -30.49 37.69 11.51
CA TRP A 556 -31.02 38.15 12.82
C TRP A 556 -30.67 39.59 13.15
N GLY A 557 -29.77 40.23 12.37
CA GLY A 557 -29.31 41.61 12.61
C GLY A 557 -28.47 41.74 13.87
N VAL A 558 -27.65 40.74 14.17
CA VAL A 558 -26.76 40.68 15.36
C VAL A 558 -25.29 40.53 14.93
N ALA A 559 -24.35 40.70 15.85
CA ALA A 559 -22.91 40.43 15.58
C ALA A 559 -22.66 38.92 15.51
N GLU A 560 -21.61 38.49 14.79
CA GLU A 560 -21.26 37.05 14.66
C GLU A 560 -20.92 36.42 16.00
N GLU A 561 -20.31 37.19 16.92
CA GLU A 561 -19.95 36.76 18.27
C GLU A 561 -21.20 36.43 19.15
N ASP A 562 -22.35 36.92 18.73
CA ASP A 562 -23.63 36.65 19.42
C ASP A 562 -24.33 35.37 18.88
N VAL A 563 -23.73 34.70 17.91
CA VAL A 563 -24.26 33.45 17.32
C VAL A 563 -23.34 32.27 17.66
N VAL A 564 -23.93 31.28 18.31
CA VAL A 564 -23.24 30.01 18.64
C VAL A 564 -23.78 28.92 17.72
N TYR A 565 -22.85 28.08 17.22
CA TYR A 565 -23.18 26.88 16.46
C TYR A 565 -22.81 25.64 17.28
N GLU A 566 -23.81 24.89 17.72
CA GLU A 566 -23.65 23.67 18.50
C GLU A 566 -24.53 22.54 17.96
N SER A 567 -23.95 21.36 17.73
CA SER A 567 -24.67 20.14 17.31
C SER A 567 -25.69 20.37 16.20
N GLY A 568 -25.29 21.12 15.14
CA GLY A 568 -26.16 21.39 13.99
C GLY A 568 -27.21 22.47 14.20
N VAL A 569 -27.14 23.22 15.31
CA VAL A 569 -28.09 24.28 15.67
C VAL A 569 -27.37 25.61 15.87
N LEU A 570 -27.91 26.67 15.28
CA LEU A 570 -27.47 28.04 15.42
C LEU A 570 -28.39 28.74 16.44
N LYS A 571 -27.82 29.40 17.44
CA LYS A 571 -28.53 30.09 18.55
C LYS A 571 -27.98 31.49 18.74
N CYS A 572 -28.87 32.45 19.00
CA CYS A 572 -28.43 33.77 19.40
C CYS A 572 -28.28 33.83 20.93
N THR A 573 -27.11 34.21 21.43
CA THR A 573 -26.84 34.31 22.88
C THR A 573 -27.61 35.43 23.57
N LYS A 574 -28.03 36.45 22.82
CA LYS A 574 -28.78 37.62 23.32
C LYS A 574 -30.29 37.48 23.19
N ASP A 575 -30.78 36.51 22.41
CA ASP A 575 -32.21 36.35 22.15
C ASP A 575 -32.52 34.86 21.96
N SER A 576 -33.00 34.18 22.99
CA SER A 576 -33.29 32.75 22.98
C SER A 576 -34.43 32.34 22.03
N THR A 577 -35.15 33.29 21.43
CA THR A 577 -36.18 33.00 20.42
C THR A 577 -35.59 32.83 19.03
N LYS A 578 -34.34 33.22 18.85
CA LYS A 578 -33.59 33.09 17.58
C LYS A 578 -32.77 31.81 17.58
N GLU A 579 -33.37 30.78 17.02
CA GLU A 579 -32.75 29.47 16.83
C GLU A 579 -33.04 28.95 15.42
N LEU A 580 -32.08 28.32 14.76
CA LEU A 580 -32.24 27.66 13.47
C LEU A 580 -31.40 26.38 13.44
N THR A 581 -31.99 25.31 12.93
CA THR A 581 -31.27 24.10 12.61
C THR A 581 -30.37 24.30 11.36
N PHE A 582 -29.42 23.44 11.15
CA PHE A 582 -28.58 23.40 9.92
C PHE A 582 -29.45 23.42 8.66
N LYS A 583 -30.50 22.57 8.63
CA LYS A 583 -31.43 22.47 7.51
C LYS A 583 -32.21 23.76 7.27
N GLU A 584 -32.74 24.36 8.34
CA GLU A 584 -33.49 25.62 8.22
C GLU A 584 -32.59 26.77 7.74
N MET A 585 -31.32 26.84 8.23
CA MET A 585 -30.38 27.84 7.77
C MET A 585 -29.97 27.60 6.30
N ALA A 586 -29.79 26.35 5.88
CA ALA A 586 -29.52 25.99 4.49
C ALA A 586 -30.66 26.46 3.56
N GLY A 587 -31.93 26.35 4.01
CA GLY A 587 -33.11 26.86 3.32
C GLY A 587 -33.15 28.39 3.16
N GLN A 588 -32.39 29.15 3.97
CA GLN A 588 -32.28 30.61 3.87
C GLN A 588 -31.13 31.08 2.95
N SER A 589 -30.43 30.17 2.30
CA SER A 589 -29.22 30.46 1.50
C SER A 589 -29.45 31.58 0.47
N ALA A 590 -30.54 31.55 -0.28
CA ALA A 590 -30.88 32.54 -1.31
C ALA A 590 -31.03 33.97 -0.74
N ARG A 591 -31.48 34.12 0.53
CA ARG A 591 -31.70 35.40 1.18
C ARG A 591 -30.47 35.92 1.93
N THR A 592 -29.49 35.05 2.18
CA THR A 592 -28.38 35.36 3.08
C THR A 592 -27.01 35.46 2.36
N GLY A 593 -26.95 35.20 1.05
CA GLY A 593 -25.71 35.36 0.26
C GLY A 593 -25.50 34.31 -0.81
N GLY A 594 -26.49 33.49 -1.16
CA GLY A 594 -26.41 32.46 -2.19
C GLY A 594 -25.93 31.10 -1.67
N PRO A 595 -25.45 30.20 -2.54
CA PRO A 595 -25.05 28.84 -2.17
C PRO A 595 -24.01 28.80 -1.04
N ILE A 596 -24.07 27.76 -0.22
CA ILE A 596 -23.10 27.50 0.85
C ILE A 596 -22.16 26.40 0.37
N ALA A 597 -20.87 26.68 0.37
CA ALA A 597 -19.86 25.70 0.03
C ALA A 597 -18.61 25.92 0.88
N GLY A 598 -18.14 24.84 1.51
CA GLY A 598 -16.86 24.79 2.22
C GLY A 598 -15.79 24.12 1.37
N LYS A 599 -14.55 24.52 1.55
CA LYS A 599 -13.41 23.91 0.86
C LYS A 599 -12.17 23.89 1.74
N ALA A 600 -11.33 22.86 1.52
CA ALA A 600 -10.00 22.82 2.09
C ALA A 600 -9.01 22.17 1.12
N SER A 601 -7.79 22.68 1.10
CA SER A 601 -6.65 22.08 0.41
C SER A 601 -5.44 22.21 1.32
N LEU A 602 -4.82 21.10 1.68
CA LEU A 602 -3.77 21.08 2.70
C LEU A 602 -2.72 20.01 2.43
N LEU A 603 -1.54 20.21 3.01
CA LEU A 603 -0.50 19.20 3.16
C LEU A 603 -0.55 18.69 4.59
N ALA A 604 -1.16 17.53 4.78
CA ALA A 604 -1.29 16.92 6.10
C ALA A 604 0.06 16.46 6.64
N ARG A 605 0.33 16.75 7.90
CA ARG A 605 1.52 16.34 8.63
C ARG A 605 1.10 15.74 9.97
N GLY A 606 2.01 14.96 10.61
CA GLY A 606 1.74 14.40 11.94
C GLY A 606 0.74 13.25 11.92
N ALA A 607 0.71 12.46 10.83
CA ALA A 607 -0.17 11.29 10.72
C ALA A 607 0.03 10.30 11.88
N GLY A 608 1.23 10.25 12.44
CA GLY A 608 1.59 9.35 13.54
C GLY A 608 1.58 7.89 13.12
N GLY A 609 2.57 7.12 13.55
CA GLY A 609 2.63 5.70 13.24
C GLY A 609 1.59 4.88 14.00
N ALA A 610 1.28 3.70 13.48
CA ALA A 610 0.46 2.70 14.14
C ALA A 610 1.29 1.47 14.48
N PHE A 611 0.99 0.85 15.62
CA PHE A 611 1.62 -0.37 16.11
C PHE A 611 0.60 -1.50 16.19
N ALA A 612 1.08 -2.72 15.98
CA ALA A 612 0.25 -3.91 16.14
C ALA A 612 1.07 -5.02 16.79
N THR A 613 0.41 -5.87 17.58
CA THR A 613 0.99 -7.12 18.12
C THR A 613 -0.01 -8.24 17.87
N HIS A 614 0.43 -9.26 17.15
CA HIS A 614 -0.41 -10.41 16.81
C HIS A 614 -0.02 -11.64 17.64
N ILE A 615 -1.02 -12.46 17.95
CA ILE A 615 -0.91 -13.71 18.70
C ILE A 615 -1.50 -14.80 17.83
N VAL A 616 -0.74 -15.87 17.60
CA VAL A 616 -1.13 -16.97 16.73
C VAL A 616 -0.88 -18.30 17.44
N ASP A 617 -1.90 -19.16 17.47
CA ASP A 617 -1.76 -20.57 17.85
C ASP A 617 -1.82 -21.43 16.60
N VAL A 618 -0.86 -22.34 16.45
CA VAL A 618 -0.80 -23.28 15.33
C VAL A 618 -0.74 -24.73 15.80
N GLU A 619 -1.13 -25.62 14.89
CA GLU A 619 -0.84 -27.06 14.95
C GLU A 619 -0.04 -27.44 13.70
N VAL A 620 1.07 -28.13 13.86
CA VAL A 620 1.94 -28.57 12.77
C VAL A 620 1.84 -30.10 12.65
N ASP A 621 1.41 -30.58 11.50
CA ASP A 621 1.45 -32.01 11.18
C ASP A 621 2.87 -32.36 10.69
N PRO A 622 3.65 -33.11 11.44
CA PRO A 622 5.03 -33.43 11.10
C PRO A 622 5.17 -34.34 9.88
N ASP A 623 4.14 -35.12 9.56
CA ASP A 623 4.17 -36.08 8.46
C ASP A 623 3.89 -35.41 7.11
N THR A 624 3.02 -34.40 7.11
CA THR A 624 2.61 -33.68 5.89
C THR A 624 3.18 -32.26 5.79
N GLY A 625 3.71 -31.73 6.88
CA GLY A 625 4.17 -30.35 7.01
C GLY A 625 3.04 -29.31 7.00
N LYS A 626 1.78 -29.74 7.07
CA LYS A 626 0.64 -28.83 7.09
C LYS A 626 0.63 -28.03 8.39
N VAL A 627 0.62 -26.72 8.27
CA VAL A 627 0.39 -25.79 9.37
C VAL A 627 -1.08 -25.38 9.39
N THR A 628 -1.76 -25.64 10.50
CA THR A 628 -3.15 -25.21 10.71
C THR A 628 -3.16 -24.12 11.78
N ILE A 629 -3.73 -22.96 11.43
CA ILE A 629 -3.91 -21.88 12.41
C ILE A 629 -5.15 -22.19 13.24
N LEU A 630 -4.97 -22.41 14.53
CA LEU A 630 -6.04 -22.79 15.46
C LEU A 630 -6.78 -21.54 15.98
N ARG A 631 -6.05 -20.47 16.27
CA ARG A 631 -6.57 -19.22 16.79
C ARG A 631 -5.68 -18.06 16.36
N TYR A 632 -6.30 -16.91 16.10
CA TYR A 632 -5.60 -15.69 15.70
C TYR A 632 -6.20 -14.47 16.40
N THR A 633 -5.36 -13.66 17.05
CA THR A 633 -5.76 -12.38 17.64
C THR A 633 -4.82 -11.27 17.16
N ALA A 634 -5.40 -10.21 16.61
CA ALA A 634 -4.68 -9.02 16.18
C ALA A 634 -5.01 -7.84 17.11
N VAL A 635 -4.01 -7.33 17.80
CA VAL A 635 -4.10 -6.16 18.67
C VAL A 635 -3.44 -4.99 17.96
N GLN A 636 -4.14 -3.86 17.83
CA GLN A 636 -3.62 -2.72 17.05
C GLN A 636 -4.01 -1.37 17.65
N ASP A 637 -3.05 -0.42 17.66
CA ASP A 637 -3.33 1.00 17.89
C ASP A 637 -4.01 1.60 16.65
N VAL A 638 -5.20 2.12 16.85
CA VAL A 638 -6.06 2.65 15.78
C VAL A 638 -6.34 4.16 15.93
N GLY A 639 -5.68 4.80 16.91
CA GLY A 639 -6.04 6.16 17.30
C GLY A 639 -7.49 6.21 17.81
N THR A 640 -8.36 6.90 17.09
CA THR A 640 -9.82 6.83 17.28
C THR A 640 -10.42 6.05 16.11
N ALA A 641 -11.15 4.98 16.38
CA ALA A 641 -11.84 4.18 15.38
C ALA A 641 -13.07 4.95 14.82
N ILE A 642 -12.89 5.63 13.68
CA ILE A 642 -13.99 6.40 13.06
C ILE A 642 -15.17 5.48 12.72
N HIS A 643 -14.91 4.37 12.02
CA HIS A 643 -15.88 3.33 11.70
C HIS A 643 -15.36 1.98 12.16
N PRO A 644 -15.70 1.50 13.36
CA PRO A 644 -15.10 0.29 13.94
C PRO A 644 -15.14 -0.94 13.04
N SER A 645 -16.26 -1.23 12.36
CA SER A 645 -16.36 -2.40 11.48
C SER A 645 -15.37 -2.35 10.31
N TYR A 646 -15.06 -1.17 9.77
CA TYR A 646 -14.08 -1.05 8.69
C TYR A 646 -12.65 -1.15 9.21
N VAL A 647 -12.40 -0.63 10.41
CA VAL A 647 -11.13 -0.84 11.11
C VAL A 647 -10.88 -2.32 11.34
N GLU A 648 -11.85 -3.04 11.91
CA GLU A 648 -11.80 -4.50 12.11
C GLU A 648 -11.55 -5.24 10.79
N GLY A 649 -12.30 -4.90 9.73
CA GLY A 649 -12.13 -5.48 8.41
C GLY A 649 -10.75 -5.21 7.78
N GLN A 650 -10.16 -4.02 8.01
CA GLN A 650 -8.80 -3.73 7.56
C GLN A 650 -7.76 -4.56 8.32
N ILE A 651 -7.93 -4.75 9.62
CA ILE A 651 -7.05 -5.57 10.46
C ILE A 651 -7.12 -7.04 10.01
N GLN A 652 -8.33 -7.59 9.88
CA GLN A 652 -8.54 -8.97 9.42
C GLN A 652 -7.96 -9.18 8.02
N GLY A 653 -8.24 -8.28 7.08
CA GLY A 653 -7.73 -8.38 5.70
C GLY A 653 -6.21 -8.29 5.61
N GLY A 654 -5.56 -7.48 6.46
CA GLY A 654 -4.09 -7.41 6.52
C GLY A 654 -3.48 -8.67 7.13
N ALA A 655 -4.07 -9.20 8.19
CA ALA A 655 -3.64 -10.44 8.82
C ALA A 655 -3.73 -11.63 7.84
N VAL A 656 -4.84 -11.75 7.06
CA VAL A 656 -5.01 -12.82 6.05
C VAL A 656 -3.96 -12.75 4.96
N GLN A 657 -3.63 -11.54 4.47
CA GLN A 657 -2.55 -11.39 3.49
C GLN A 657 -1.20 -11.83 4.06
N GLY A 658 -0.90 -11.49 5.31
CA GLY A 658 0.31 -11.95 5.98
C GLY A 658 0.33 -13.47 6.22
N ILE A 659 -0.81 -14.10 6.51
CA ILE A 659 -0.94 -15.56 6.62
C ILE A 659 -0.59 -16.23 5.28
N GLY A 660 -1.14 -15.72 4.18
CA GLY A 660 -0.84 -16.23 2.85
C GLY A 660 0.64 -16.14 2.50
N TRP A 661 1.25 -15.00 2.77
CA TRP A 661 2.69 -14.80 2.54
C TRP A 661 3.56 -15.70 3.42
N ALA A 662 3.17 -15.93 4.68
CA ALA A 662 3.91 -16.81 5.58
C ALA A 662 3.89 -18.29 5.17
N LEU A 663 2.75 -18.78 4.62
CA LEU A 663 2.50 -20.23 4.50
C LEU A 663 2.40 -20.73 3.05
N ASN A 664 1.91 -19.94 2.09
CA ASN A 664 1.48 -20.47 0.81
C ASN A 664 1.94 -19.70 -0.43
N GLU A 665 2.04 -18.35 -0.31
CA GLU A 665 2.20 -17.48 -1.48
C GLU A 665 3.67 -17.29 -1.84
N GLU A 666 4.02 -17.54 -3.10
CA GLU A 666 5.31 -17.23 -3.68
C GLU A 666 5.22 -17.07 -5.19
N TYR A 667 6.09 -16.27 -5.78
CA TYR A 667 6.40 -16.33 -7.20
C TYR A 667 7.44 -17.42 -7.42
N PHE A 668 7.05 -18.44 -8.20
CA PHE A 668 7.92 -19.57 -8.53
C PHE A 668 8.49 -19.37 -9.95
N TYR A 669 9.76 -19.01 -10.01
CA TYR A 669 10.51 -18.87 -11.27
C TYR A 669 11.31 -20.12 -11.57
N ASP A 670 11.29 -20.57 -12.83
CA ASP A 670 12.23 -21.57 -13.31
C ASP A 670 13.61 -20.96 -13.60
N GLU A 671 14.59 -21.80 -13.98
CA GLU A 671 15.96 -21.37 -14.25
C GLU A 671 16.09 -20.38 -15.42
N THR A 672 15.11 -20.33 -16.31
CA THR A 672 15.05 -19.38 -17.43
C THR A 672 14.45 -18.03 -17.05
N GLY A 673 13.95 -17.91 -15.83
CA GLY A 673 13.23 -16.72 -15.32
C GLY A 673 11.77 -16.66 -15.76
N ARG A 674 11.18 -17.78 -16.16
CA ARG A 674 9.76 -17.89 -16.46
C ARG A 674 8.97 -18.09 -15.16
N LEU A 675 7.92 -17.32 -14.98
CA LEU A 675 6.97 -17.49 -13.87
C LEU A 675 6.07 -18.71 -14.14
N ALA A 676 6.22 -19.75 -13.32
CA ALA A 676 5.51 -21.01 -13.52
C ALA A 676 4.10 -21.03 -12.93
N ASN A 677 3.75 -20.11 -12.04
CA ASN A 677 2.48 -20.07 -11.30
C ASN A 677 1.69 -18.75 -11.49
N ALA A 678 1.52 -18.31 -12.73
CA ALA A 678 0.86 -17.06 -13.10
C ALA A 678 -0.69 -17.13 -13.08
N SER A 679 -1.29 -17.87 -12.15
CA SER A 679 -2.74 -17.99 -12.03
C SER A 679 -3.17 -18.20 -10.56
N PHE A 680 -4.44 -17.89 -10.23
CA PHE A 680 -4.97 -18.21 -8.90
C PHE A 680 -5.21 -19.72 -8.67
N LEU A 681 -4.99 -20.54 -9.66
CA LEU A 681 -4.98 -22.00 -9.50
C LEU A 681 -3.70 -22.45 -8.80
N ASP A 682 -2.56 -21.85 -9.18
CA ASP A 682 -1.22 -22.24 -8.76
C ASP A 682 -0.60 -21.28 -7.74
N TYR A 683 -0.95 -20.00 -7.80
CA TYR A 683 -0.62 -19.00 -6.79
C TYR A 683 -1.66 -19.07 -5.66
N ARG A 684 -1.29 -19.73 -4.57
CA ARG A 684 -2.23 -20.17 -3.54
C ARG A 684 -2.49 -19.08 -2.49
N MET A 685 -3.44 -18.20 -2.74
CA MET A 685 -3.98 -17.33 -1.70
C MET A 685 -4.79 -18.15 -0.68
N PRO A 686 -4.82 -17.75 0.60
CA PRO A 686 -5.65 -18.40 1.61
C PRO A 686 -7.13 -18.39 1.22
N THR A 687 -7.79 -19.50 1.48
CA THR A 687 -9.23 -19.64 1.38
C THR A 687 -9.91 -19.58 2.75
N THR A 688 -11.22 -19.59 2.80
CA THR A 688 -11.97 -19.63 4.07
C THR A 688 -11.74 -20.90 4.89
N LEU A 689 -11.13 -21.94 4.31
CA LEU A 689 -10.74 -23.17 5.00
C LEU A 689 -9.35 -23.07 5.65
N ASP A 690 -8.55 -22.12 5.21
CA ASP A 690 -7.17 -21.97 5.67
C ASP A 690 -7.04 -20.99 6.85
N VAL A 691 -8.08 -20.19 7.11
CA VAL A 691 -8.03 -19.07 8.05
C VAL A 691 -9.12 -19.22 9.12
N PRO A 692 -8.80 -19.18 10.43
CA PRO A 692 -9.81 -19.11 11.47
C PRO A 692 -10.47 -17.71 11.51
N ASN A 693 -11.49 -17.55 12.37
CA ASN A 693 -11.93 -16.21 12.74
C ASN A 693 -10.76 -15.45 13.38
N ILE A 694 -10.53 -14.22 12.91
CA ILE A 694 -9.50 -13.35 13.46
C ILE A 694 -10.15 -12.41 14.47
N ASP A 695 -9.82 -12.60 15.75
CA ASP A 695 -10.22 -11.69 16.82
C ASP A 695 -9.43 -10.38 16.70
N THR A 696 -10.13 -9.24 16.79
CA THR A 696 -9.49 -7.92 16.75
C THR A 696 -9.65 -7.20 18.10
N ILE A 697 -8.55 -6.64 18.59
CA ILE A 697 -8.55 -5.78 19.78
C ILE A 697 -8.09 -4.39 19.36
N LEU A 698 -9.03 -3.45 19.38
CA LEU A 698 -8.76 -2.06 19.03
C LEU A 698 -8.22 -1.32 20.26
N VAL A 699 -6.96 -0.88 20.18
CA VAL A 699 -6.34 -0.01 21.18
C VAL A 699 -6.44 1.42 20.66
N GLU A 700 -7.14 2.27 21.40
CA GLU A 700 -7.34 3.64 20.95
C GLU A 700 -6.47 4.61 21.74
N VAL A 701 -5.36 4.99 21.09
CA VAL A 701 -4.48 6.06 21.57
C VAL A 701 -4.60 7.24 20.60
N PRO A 702 -5.40 8.26 20.94
CA PRO A 702 -5.68 9.36 20.02
C PRO A 702 -4.42 10.05 19.50
N ASN A 703 -4.39 10.30 18.19
CA ASN A 703 -3.33 11.06 17.55
C ASN A 703 -3.52 12.56 17.82
N PRO A 704 -2.57 13.25 18.49
CA PRO A 704 -2.69 14.69 18.74
C PRO A 704 -2.64 15.54 17.46
N GLY A 705 -2.19 14.98 16.34
CA GLY A 705 -2.13 15.65 15.03
C GLY A 705 -3.46 15.71 14.28
N HIS A 706 -4.57 15.18 14.86
CA HIS A 706 -5.89 15.18 14.22
C HIS A 706 -7.01 15.54 15.22
N PRO A 707 -7.98 16.39 14.83
CA PRO A 707 -9.08 16.82 15.73
C PRO A 707 -9.85 15.66 16.35
N TYR A 708 -10.01 14.57 15.63
CA TYR A 708 -10.70 13.35 16.08
C TYR A 708 -9.73 12.24 16.51
N GLY A 709 -8.45 12.52 16.67
CA GLY A 709 -7.47 11.53 17.12
C GLY A 709 -7.17 10.39 16.13
N VAL A 710 -7.44 10.58 14.84
CA VAL A 710 -7.31 9.54 13.80
C VAL A 710 -5.85 9.11 13.60
N ARG A 711 -5.64 7.78 13.43
CA ARG A 711 -4.43 7.17 12.87
C ARG A 711 -4.78 6.35 11.64
N GLY A 712 -3.83 6.13 10.75
CA GLY A 712 -3.96 5.15 9.67
C GLY A 712 -3.96 3.72 10.24
N VAL A 713 -4.83 2.86 9.71
CA VAL A 713 -4.99 1.48 10.20
C VAL A 713 -4.83 0.43 9.11
N GLY A 714 -4.67 0.88 7.86
CA GLY A 714 -4.79 -0.02 6.71
C GLY A 714 -3.59 -0.94 6.50
N GLU A 715 -2.38 -0.57 6.86
CA GLU A 715 -1.17 -1.27 6.45
C GLU A 715 -0.48 -2.03 7.57
N VAL A 716 -0.41 -1.51 8.78
CA VAL A 716 0.28 -2.19 9.88
C VAL A 716 -0.17 -3.63 10.13
N PRO A 717 -1.43 -4.06 9.89
CA PRO A 717 -1.85 -5.43 10.26
C PRO A 717 -1.23 -6.55 9.40
N ILE A 718 -0.55 -6.24 8.29
CA ILE A 718 0.21 -7.25 7.54
C ILE A 718 1.64 -7.44 8.10
N VAL A 719 2.10 -6.56 8.98
CA VAL A 719 3.51 -6.54 9.42
C VAL A 719 3.83 -7.69 10.39
N PRO A 720 3.05 -7.96 11.46
CA PRO A 720 3.38 -9.01 12.42
C PRO A 720 3.17 -10.46 11.94
N PRO A 721 2.19 -10.79 11.07
CA PRO A 721 1.79 -12.18 10.80
C PRO A 721 2.92 -13.12 10.41
N LEU A 722 3.87 -12.68 9.56
CA LEU A 722 4.96 -13.51 9.05
C LEU A 722 5.79 -14.09 10.21
N ALA A 723 6.22 -13.20 11.11
CA ALA A 723 6.99 -13.59 12.28
C ALA A 723 6.14 -14.29 13.34
N ALA A 724 4.91 -13.86 13.59
CA ALA A 724 4.04 -14.49 14.58
C ALA A 724 3.79 -15.96 14.26
N ILE A 725 3.55 -16.27 12.97
CA ILE A 725 3.38 -17.65 12.50
C ILE A 725 4.70 -18.44 12.60
N ALA A 726 5.82 -17.86 12.17
CA ALA A 726 7.13 -18.50 12.27
C ALA A 726 7.51 -18.82 13.73
N ASN A 727 7.20 -17.89 14.64
CA ASN A 727 7.43 -18.08 16.08
C ASN A 727 6.51 -19.17 16.66
N ALA A 728 5.25 -19.25 16.21
CA ALA A 728 4.32 -20.30 16.60
C ALA A 728 4.78 -21.70 16.12
N ILE A 729 5.25 -21.79 14.87
CA ILE A 729 5.81 -23.05 14.33
C ILE A 729 7.06 -23.45 15.09
N ALA A 730 7.94 -22.49 15.41
CA ALA A 730 9.14 -22.76 16.20
C ALA A 730 8.82 -23.25 17.63
N ASP A 731 7.75 -22.71 18.22
CA ASP A 731 7.25 -23.18 19.53
C ASP A 731 6.66 -24.61 19.45
N ALA A 732 5.93 -24.91 18.38
CA ALA A 732 5.31 -26.22 18.15
C ALA A 732 6.32 -27.32 17.84
N THR A 733 7.41 -27.02 17.13
CA THR A 733 8.32 -28.02 16.54
C THR A 733 9.72 -28.02 17.15
N GLY A 734 10.10 -26.94 17.84
CA GLY A 734 11.48 -26.71 18.28
C GLY A 734 12.42 -26.27 17.14
N HIS A 735 11.95 -26.17 15.90
CA HIS A 735 12.74 -25.77 14.72
C HIS A 735 12.41 -24.33 14.27
N ARG A 736 13.44 -23.52 14.03
CA ARG A 736 13.32 -22.12 13.58
C ARG A 736 13.41 -22.03 12.07
N PHE A 737 12.28 -21.83 11.41
CA PHE A 737 12.24 -21.56 9.97
C PHE A 737 12.68 -20.13 9.67
N THR A 738 13.52 -19.96 8.65
CA THR A 738 14.07 -18.66 8.22
C THR A 738 13.76 -18.31 6.78
N ASP A 739 13.08 -19.20 6.07
CA ASP A 739 12.71 -19.03 4.67
C ASP A 739 11.18 -19.02 4.49
N LEU A 740 10.66 -18.01 3.75
CA LEU A 740 9.24 -17.94 3.40
C LEU A 740 8.99 -18.27 1.92
N PRO A 741 7.84 -18.91 1.63
CA PRO A 741 6.79 -19.37 2.54
C PRO A 741 7.20 -20.67 3.27
N MET A 742 6.70 -20.87 4.49
CA MET A 742 6.79 -22.13 5.25
C MET A 742 5.72 -23.09 4.71
N SER A 743 5.83 -23.44 3.43
CA SER A 743 4.89 -24.34 2.76
C SER A 743 5.01 -25.78 3.30
N PRO A 744 3.96 -26.62 3.19
CA PRO A 744 3.98 -27.99 3.71
C PRO A 744 5.21 -28.78 3.27
N ARG A 745 5.60 -28.67 2.02
CA ARG A 745 6.81 -29.32 1.49
C ARG A 745 8.07 -28.86 2.25
N ARG A 746 8.28 -27.56 2.41
CA ARG A 746 9.45 -27.01 3.11
C ARG A 746 9.47 -27.43 4.57
N VAL A 747 8.32 -27.38 5.24
CA VAL A 747 8.22 -27.80 6.64
C VAL A 747 8.63 -29.27 6.80
N VAL A 748 8.15 -30.18 5.94
CA VAL A 748 8.56 -31.60 5.99
C VAL A 748 10.04 -31.76 5.70
N GLU A 749 10.56 -31.10 4.65
CA GLU A 749 11.97 -31.22 4.25
C GLU A 749 12.91 -30.76 5.39
N GLU A 750 12.65 -29.63 6.01
CA GLU A 750 13.47 -29.10 7.10
C GLU A 750 13.35 -29.93 8.40
N LEU A 751 12.15 -30.33 8.80
CA LEU A 751 11.95 -31.14 10.01
C LEU A 751 12.59 -32.54 9.89
N ASN A 752 12.68 -33.08 8.68
CA ASN A 752 13.32 -34.36 8.42
C ASN A 752 14.81 -34.26 8.06
N GLY A 753 15.40 -33.08 8.10
CA GLY A 753 16.79 -32.85 7.74
C GLY A 753 17.10 -33.16 6.27
N LEU A 754 16.13 -32.99 5.36
CA LEU A 754 16.24 -33.25 3.92
C LEU A 754 16.53 -31.97 3.11
N SER A 755 16.67 -30.83 3.76
CA SER A 755 16.95 -29.52 3.14
C SER A 755 18.45 -29.23 3.04
#